data_81adf9753715b64ab8bece1fe1ea7751
#
_entry.id   81adf9753715b64ab8bece1fe1ea7751
#
_cell.length_a   1.000
_cell.length_b   1.000
_cell.length_c   1.000
_cell.angle_alpha   90.00
_cell.angle_beta   90.00
_cell.angle_gamma   90.00
#
_symmetry.space_group_name_H-M   'P 1'
#
loop_
_entity.id
_entity.type
_entity.pdbx_description
1 polymer ?
#
loop_
_entity_poly.entity_id
_entity_poly.type
_entity_poly.pdbx_seq_one_letter_code
_entity_poly.pdbx_strand_id
1 'polypeptide(L)'
;MQNTIPPKKILLVGNPNVGKSTIFNQLCNKKQKTGNYAGVTVASHSGNYIFGNEEVEVIDLPGSYSIYPSSEDEAIFSKYLIDEAQKYSGVVYILEALSIKRGLLLFQQIQDLGIPVMVVLNQMDQAERRGITIDIPKLQNLLKVNVIATNAKNNEGIDELKKEILNENFKTSHEISFTIPLEQKSIIQRIIDNSEEKNAYKIWTLLSSDSYLGKLNSVNDQLNENDSKCIVPKRLQTQETIRRYQNIDAIVSETLSKKQQFKELLTEKLDKILVHKFWGYVIFIAVLLFIFQMVFYLAAYPMDWIDSGTLWLSNFASEHLPEGPINSLVSNGIIAGIGGIVIFAPQIGILLYFLYILEDSGYMARVVFLMDRLLRPFGLNGKSIVPLVSGTACAIPAIMSTRNIENVKERLITILVTPFMTCSARLPVYSIIIGLIIPEGNFIGISYKAIALLAMYFLGFATALFSSLILKKFIKNKGKTFLVMDMPAYKMPLFGYDFKLMLDKVWGFITGAGKIIFVVSIIIWTLSYFGPSNEPKKIFATDVHLDHSYLAKMGKSIEPAIAPLGYDWKMGVGILTSFAAREVFVGTMSTLYRLDDDAPEEKVIDKMRRDVKPNGEKVFSFATGLSVMVFYAFAMQCISTIAVVMRETKSWKWTVLQIIGMTGLAYIASMIVYQIFK
;
A
#
# COMPACT_ATOMS: atom_id res chain seq x y z
N MET A 1 -0.79 44.12 -31.12
CA MET A 1 -1.40 43.29 -30.06
C MET A 1 -2.15 42.19 -30.77
N GLN A 2 -1.60 40.99 -30.84
CA GLN A 2 -2.32 39.82 -31.36
C GLN A 2 -3.45 39.53 -30.40
N ASN A 3 -4.69 39.55 -30.89
CA ASN A 3 -5.85 39.06 -30.13
C ASN A 3 -5.66 37.55 -29.93
N THR A 4 -5.03 37.15 -28.81
CA THR A 4 -4.98 35.75 -28.40
C THR A 4 -6.36 35.37 -27.92
N ILE A 5 -7.08 34.62 -28.75
CA ILE A 5 -8.30 33.93 -28.33
C ILE A 5 -7.95 33.08 -27.12
N PRO A 6 -8.70 33.16 -26.01
CA PRO A 6 -8.40 32.36 -24.82
C PRO A 6 -8.42 30.86 -25.20
N PRO A 7 -7.50 30.05 -24.70
CA PRO A 7 -7.42 28.63 -25.06
C PRO A 7 -8.73 27.94 -24.71
N LYS A 8 -9.22 27.10 -25.62
CA LYS A 8 -10.37 26.20 -25.35
C LYS A 8 -9.98 25.25 -24.23
N LYS A 9 -10.85 25.05 -23.26
CA LYS A 9 -10.59 24.17 -22.10
C LYS A 9 -11.50 22.98 -22.11
N ILE A 10 -10.95 21.79 -22.03
CA ILE A 10 -11.71 20.51 -21.99
C ILE A 10 -11.33 19.67 -20.77
N LEU A 11 -12.30 18.91 -20.28
CA LEU A 11 -12.11 17.92 -19.23
C LEU A 11 -11.98 16.52 -19.85
N LEU A 12 -10.93 15.79 -19.48
CA LEU A 12 -10.76 14.40 -19.85
C LEU A 12 -11.25 13.51 -18.70
N VAL A 13 -12.25 12.70 -18.96
CA VAL A 13 -13.02 11.94 -17.96
C VAL A 13 -13.17 10.49 -18.38
N GLY A 14 -13.25 9.58 -17.43
CA GLY A 14 -13.49 8.16 -17.67
C GLY A 14 -13.20 7.30 -16.46
N ASN A 15 -13.57 6.04 -16.54
CA ASN A 15 -13.30 5.08 -15.47
C ASN A 15 -11.78 4.85 -15.30
N PRO A 16 -11.34 4.32 -14.15
CA PRO A 16 -9.96 3.87 -14.00
C PRO A 16 -9.59 2.82 -15.08
N ASN A 17 -8.35 2.86 -15.56
CA ASN A 17 -7.76 1.89 -16.52
C ASN A 17 -8.33 1.87 -17.96
N VAL A 18 -9.18 2.81 -18.35
CA VAL A 18 -9.72 2.91 -19.73
C VAL A 18 -8.72 3.45 -20.75
N GLY A 19 -7.49 3.78 -20.34
CA GLY A 19 -6.47 4.37 -21.20
C GLY A 19 -6.47 5.90 -21.24
N LYS A 20 -7.08 6.55 -20.24
CA LYS A 20 -7.20 8.02 -20.13
C LYS A 20 -5.84 8.72 -20.21
N SER A 21 -4.85 8.32 -19.38
CA SER A 21 -3.50 8.89 -19.41
C SER A 21 -2.76 8.64 -20.73
N THR A 22 -3.06 7.55 -21.43
CA THR A 22 -2.49 7.29 -22.76
C THR A 22 -3.04 8.29 -23.78
N ILE A 23 -4.35 8.52 -23.80
CA ILE A 23 -4.98 9.54 -24.67
C ILE A 23 -4.47 10.93 -24.33
N PHE A 24 -4.39 11.27 -23.05
CA PHE A 24 -3.83 12.56 -22.59
C PHE A 24 -2.41 12.78 -23.13
N ASN A 25 -1.54 11.78 -23.00
CA ASN A 25 -0.16 11.85 -23.49
C ASN A 25 -0.07 11.98 -25.02
N GLN A 26 -0.98 11.33 -25.76
CA GLN A 26 -1.06 11.44 -27.23
C GLN A 26 -1.60 12.81 -27.68
N LEU A 27 -2.54 13.39 -26.93
CA LEU A 27 -3.05 14.73 -27.21
C LEU A 27 -1.98 15.79 -26.94
N CYS A 28 -1.33 15.75 -25.78
CA CYS A 28 -0.45 16.83 -25.29
C CYS A 28 1.03 16.64 -25.63
N ASN A 29 1.43 15.66 -26.46
CA ASN A 29 2.81 15.39 -26.89
C ASN A 29 3.83 15.45 -25.74
N LYS A 30 3.53 14.84 -24.59
CA LYS A 30 4.37 14.82 -23.36
C LYS A 30 4.66 16.19 -22.73
N LYS A 31 4.03 17.28 -23.14
CA LYS A 31 4.10 18.57 -22.46
C LYS A 31 3.09 18.62 -21.30
N GLN A 32 3.43 17.96 -20.20
CA GLN A 32 2.57 17.91 -19.00
C GLN A 32 3.02 18.98 -18.00
N LYS A 33 2.05 19.68 -17.42
CA LYS A 33 2.24 20.46 -16.18
C LYS A 33 1.64 19.67 -15.04
N THR A 34 2.45 19.34 -14.04
CA THR A 34 1.97 18.73 -12.79
C THR A 34 1.74 19.85 -11.78
N GLY A 35 0.56 19.89 -11.22
CA GLY A 35 0.17 20.78 -10.14
C GLY A 35 -0.68 20.02 -9.12
N ASN A 36 -1.19 20.70 -8.11
CA ASN A 36 -2.21 20.14 -7.23
C ASN A 36 -3.55 20.79 -7.54
N TYR A 37 -4.63 20.02 -7.43
CA TYR A 37 -5.97 20.60 -7.48
C TYR A 37 -6.15 21.62 -6.36
N ALA A 38 -6.87 22.72 -6.63
CA ALA A 38 -7.03 23.81 -5.68
C ALA A 38 -7.59 23.34 -4.33
N GLY A 39 -6.79 23.54 -3.27
CA GLY A 39 -7.16 23.22 -1.89
C GLY A 39 -6.99 21.77 -1.44
N VAL A 40 -6.32 20.92 -2.24
CA VAL A 40 -6.10 19.50 -1.91
C VAL A 40 -4.71 19.00 -2.34
N THR A 41 -4.25 17.91 -1.74
CA THR A 41 -2.93 17.31 -2.00
C THR A 41 -2.89 16.37 -3.20
N VAL A 42 -3.97 16.28 -3.98
CA VAL A 42 -4.07 15.40 -5.15
C VAL A 42 -3.43 16.09 -6.35
N ALA A 43 -2.58 15.36 -7.05
CA ALA A 43 -1.89 15.87 -8.24
C ALA A 43 -2.87 16.11 -9.38
N SER A 44 -2.86 17.31 -9.96
CA SER A 44 -3.55 17.64 -11.19
C SER A 44 -2.59 17.48 -12.37
N HIS A 45 -3.07 16.91 -13.45
CA HIS A 45 -2.35 16.84 -14.72
C HIS A 45 -3.08 17.71 -15.73
N SER A 46 -2.46 18.78 -16.19
CA SER A 46 -2.94 19.58 -17.30
C SER A 46 -1.90 19.63 -18.40
N GLY A 47 -2.34 19.78 -19.61
CA GLY A 47 -1.47 19.88 -20.77
C GLY A 47 -2.13 20.67 -21.89
N ASN A 48 -1.31 21.31 -22.70
CA ASN A 48 -1.79 22.07 -23.86
C ASN A 48 -1.34 21.36 -25.13
N TYR A 49 -2.20 21.36 -26.13
CA TYR A 49 -1.81 21.04 -27.50
C TYR A 49 -2.27 22.10 -28.48
N ILE A 50 -1.51 22.24 -29.56
CA ILE A 50 -1.84 23.14 -30.65
C ILE A 50 -2.23 22.27 -31.84
N PHE A 51 -3.38 22.54 -32.43
CA PHE A 51 -3.81 21.90 -33.66
C PHE A 51 -4.35 22.99 -34.62
N GLY A 52 -3.70 23.10 -35.79
CA GLY A 52 -3.90 24.29 -36.63
C GLY A 52 -3.39 25.55 -35.95
N ASN A 53 -4.24 26.56 -35.81
CA ASN A 53 -3.92 27.84 -35.16
C ASN A 53 -4.57 28.00 -33.77
N GLU A 54 -5.21 26.97 -33.23
CA GLU A 54 -5.91 27.02 -31.94
C GLU A 54 -5.17 26.23 -30.88
N GLU A 55 -5.14 26.79 -29.68
CA GLU A 55 -4.58 26.13 -28.48
C GLU A 55 -5.72 25.57 -27.63
N VAL A 56 -5.56 24.31 -27.22
CA VAL A 56 -6.52 23.60 -26.36
C VAL A 56 -5.82 23.19 -25.07
N GLU A 57 -6.40 23.57 -23.94
CA GLU A 57 -5.99 23.11 -22.61
C GLU A 57 -6.82 21.89 -22.24
N VAL A 58 -6.12 20.79 -21.92
CA VAL A 58 -6.72 19.51 -21.49
C VAL A 58 -6.43 19.31 -20.00
N ILE A 59 -7.47 19.06 -19.21
CA ILE A 59 -7.36 18.75 -17.79
C ILE A 59 -7.76 17.30 -17.58
N ASP A 60 -6.83 16.49 -17.07
CA ASP A 60 -7.04 15.07 -16.77
C ASP A 60 -7.61 14.92 -15.37
N LEU A 61 -8.90 14.55 -15.23
CA LEU A 61 -9.53 14.29 -13.94
C LEU A 61 -9.19 12.88 -13.43
N PRO A 62 -9.14 12.65 -12.11
CA PRO A 62 -9.04 11.31 -11.54
C PRO A 62 -10.10 10.37 -12.10
N GLY A 63 -9.80 9.09 -12.28
CA GLY A 63 -10.78 8.11 -12.76
C GLY A 63 -11.83 7.83 -11.69
N SER A 64 -13.11 7.76 -12.08
CA SER A 64 -14.20 7.36 -11.20
C SER A 64 -15.16 6.40 -11.89
N TYR A 65 -15.89 5.60 -11.12
CA TYR A 65 -16.94 4.72 -11.62
C TYR A 65 -18.34 5.31 -11.50
N SER A 66 -18.49 6.37 -10.70
CA SER A 66 -19.77 7.05 -10.45
C SER A 66 -19.51 8.49 -10.04
N ILE A 67 -20.53 9.32 -10.16
CA ILE A 67 -20.52 10.69 -9.64
C ILE A 67 -20.51 10.74 -8.10
N TYR A 68 -20.86 9.64 -7.43
CA TYR A 68 -20.88 9.53 -5.98
C TYR A 68 -19.50 9.13 -5.45
N PRO A 69 -18.78 10.04 -4.77
CA PRO A 69 -17.43 9.79 -4.36
C PRO A 69 -17.32 8.76 -3.22
N SER A 70 -16.39 7.85 -3.33
CA SER A 70 -15.99 6.89 -2.30
C SER A 70 -14.62 7.17 -1.69
N SER A 71 -13.82 8.03 -2.34
CA SER A 71 -12.47 8.46 -1.97
C SER A 71 -12.30 9.97 -2.08
N GLU A 72 -11.19 10.50 -1.54
CA GLU A 72 -10.86 11.93 -1.66
C GLU A 72 -10.63 12.34 -3.12
N ASP A 73 -10.01 11.48 -3.92
CA ASP A 73 -9.76 11.71 -5.35
C ASP A 73 -11.08 11.80 -6.14
N GLU A 74 -12.02 10.89 -5.85
CA GLU A 74 -13.35 10.91 -6.46
C GLU A 74 -14.20 12.10 -6.00
N ALA A 75 -13.96 12.63 -4.79
CA ALA A 75 -14.63 13.85 -4.33
C ALA A 75 -14.20 15.09 -5.15
N ILE A 76 -12.93 15.15 -5.54
CA ILE A 76 -12.43 16.19 -6.45
C ILE A 76 -13.07 16.07 -7.82
N PHE A 77 -13.10 14.85 -8.37
CA PHE A 77 -13.77 14.56 -9.63
C PHE A 77 -15.22 15.05 -9.64
N SER A 78 -16.00 14.67 -8.61
CA SER A 78 -17.39 15.05 -8.50
C SER A 78 -17.57 16.56 -8.39
N LYS A 79 -16.70 17.25 -7.60
CA LYS A 79 -16.72 18.70 -7.46
C LYS A 79 -16.49 19.41 -8.79
N TYR A 80 -15.51 18.98 -9.59
CA TYR A 80 -15.24 19.59 -10.90
C TYR A 80 -16.43 19.44 -11.85
N LEU A 81 -17.09 18.29 -11.87
CA LEU A 81 -18.25 18.07 -12.73
C LEU A 81 -19.50 18.82 -12.27
N ILE A 82 -19.75 18.96 -10.97
CA ILE A 82 -20.97 19.58 -10.45
C ILE A 82 -20.84 21.10 -10.39
N ASP A 83 -19.66 21.62 -9.96
CA ASP A 83 -19.51 23.05 -9.67
C ASP A 83 -18.78 23.81 -10.79
N GLU A 84 -17.90 23.16 -11.54
CA GLU A 84 -16.98 23.84 -12.43
C GLU A 84 -17.14 23.48 -13.92
N ALA A 85 -17.96 22.47 -14.25
CA ALA A 85 -18.08 21.97 -15.63
C ALA A 85 -18.49 23.06 -16.65
N GLN A 86 -19.26 24.05 -16.22
CA GLN A 86 -19.69 25.16 -17.07
C GLN A 86 -18.54 26.09 -17.52
N LYS A 87 -17.36 26.01 -16.89
CA LYS A 87 -16.17 26.78 -17.26
C LYS A 87 -15.41 26.16 -18.44
N TYR A 88 -15.81 24.98 -18.88
CA TYR A 88 -15.15 24.20 -19.90
C TYR A 88 -16.04 24.08 -21.16
N SER A 89 -15.40 23.99 -22.34
CA SER A 89 -16.13 23.83 -23.59
C SER A 89 -16.86 22.48 -23.65
N GLY A 90 -16.37 21.45 -22.94
CA GLY A 90 -17.03 20.16 -22.87
C GLY A 90 -16.18 19.08 -22.19
N VAL A 91 -16.78 17.91 -22.08
CA VAL A 91 -16.19 16.70 -21.49
C VAL A 91 -15.88 15.69 -22.61
N VAL A 92 -14.63 15.25 -22.68
CA VAL A 92 -14.23 14.10 -23.48
C VAL A 92 -14.29 12.86 -22.57
N TYR A 93 -15.33 12.05 -22.74
CA TYR A 93 -15.56 10.85 -21.93
C TYR A 93 -14.92 9.62 -22.58
N ILE A 94 -13.94 9.01 -21.90
CA ILE A 94 -13.25 7.82 -22.40
C ILE A 94 -13.95 6.57 -21.91
N LEU A 95 -14.40 5.76 -22.86
CA LEU A 95 -15.11 4.51 -22.65
C LEU A 95 -14.26 3.35 -23.17
N GLU A 96 -14.09 2.30 -22.40
CA GLU A 96 -13.38 1.10 -22.82
C GLU A 96 -14.30 0.17 -23.62
N ALA A 97 -13.86 -0.24 -24.81
CA ALA A 97 -14.64 -1.09 -25.72
C ALA A 97 -15.00 -2.47 -25.12
N LEU A 98 -14.20 -2.97 -24.17
CA LEU A 98 -14.48 -4.25 -23.49
C LEU A 98 -15.47 -4.15 -22.33
N SER A 99 -15.60 -2.98 -21.72
CA SER A 99 -16.42 -2.76 -20.51
C SER A 99 -17.43 -1.64 -20.69
N ILE A 100 -18.03 -1.54 -21.90
CA ILE A 100 -19.03 -0.51 -22.24
C ILE A 100 -20.14 -0.45 -21.20
N LYS A 101 -20.73 -1.58 -20.83
CA LYS A 101 -21.80 -1.67 -19.85
C LYS A 101 -21.47 -0.90 -18.55
N ARG A 102 -20.25 -1.04 -18.09
CA ARG A 102 -19.80 -0.41 -16.83
C ARG A 102 -19.52 1.08 -16.99
N GLY A 103 -18.92 1.45 -18.13
CA GLY A 103 -18.61 2.86 -18.39
C GLY A 103 -19.86 3.69 -18.65
N LEU A 104 -20.91 3.13 -19.23
CA LEU A 104 -22.15 3.84 -19.51
C LEU A 104 -22.86 4.36 -18.24
N LEU A 105 -22.60 3.79 -17.05
CA LEU A 105 -23.19 4.28 -15.81
C LEU A 105 -22.75 5.74 -15.53
N LEU A 106 -21.46 5.99 -15.47
CA LEU A 106 -20.91 7.33 -15.22
C LEU A 106 -21.22 8.27 -16.39
N PHE A 107 -21.18 7.76 -17.64
CA PHE A 107 -21.55 8.54 -18.81
C PHE A 107 -22.97 9.10 -18.71
N GLN A 108 -23.97 8.28 -18.38
CA GLN A 108 -25.35 8.73 -18.21
C GLN A 108 -25.49 9.74 -17.09
N GLN A 109 -24.73 9.59 -16.00
CA GLN A 109 -24.72 10.54 -14.90
C GLN A 109 -24.18 11.92 -15.33
N ILE A 110 -23.12 11.96 -16.15
CA ILE A 110 -22.57 13.20 -16.69
C ILE A 110 -23.54 13.84 -17.68
N GLN A 111 -24.18 13.03 -18.55
CA GLN A 111 -25.14 13.50 -19.53
C GLN A 111 -26.37 14.16 -18.85
N ASP A 112 -26.89 13.55 -17.77
CA ASP A 112 -28.04 14.06 -17.01
C ASP A 112 -27.73 15.34 -16.23
N LEU A 113 -26.44 15.65 -15.95
CA LEU A 113 -26.03 16.94 -15.44
C LEU A 113 -26.14 18.07 -16.46
N GLY A 114 -26.43 17.75 -17.72
CA GLY A 114 -26.54 18.74 -18.80
C GLY A 114 -25.18 19.26 -19.29
N ILE A 115 -24.11 18.50 -19.07
CA ILE A 115 -22.75 18.88 -19.48
C ILE A 115 -22.56 18.47 -20.95
N PRO A 116 -22.00 19.34 -21.83
CA PRO A 116 -21.65 18.99 -23.18
C PRO A 116 -20.61 17.86 -23.20
N VAL A 117 -20.91 16.73 -23.88
CA VAL A 117 -20.06 15.53 -23.83
C VAL A 117 -19.87 14.92 -25.22
N MET A 118 -18.67 14.39 -25.48
CA MET A 118 -18.39 13.44 -26.55
C MET A 118 -17.77 12.17 -25.98
N VAL A 119 -18.00 11.04 -26.64
CA VAL A 119 -17.48 9.72 -26.21
C VAL A 119 -16.31 9.31 -27.08
N VAL A 120 -15.24 8.87 -26.44
CA VAL A 120 -14.10 8.23 -27.09
C VAL A 120 -14.08 6.76 -26.72
N LEU A 121 -14.36 5.90 -27.67
CA LEU A 121 -14.36 4.45 -27.48
C LEU A 121 -12.95 3.93 -27.72
N ASN A 122 -12.22 3.66 -26.66
CA ASN A 122 -10.80 3.28 -26.70
C ASN A 122 -10.62 1.76 -26.60
N GLN A 123 -9.42 1.27 -26.98
CA GLN A 123 -9.02 -0.13 -26.97
C GLN A 123 -9.87 -1.00 -27.94
N MET A 124 -10.20 -0.49 -29.09
CA MET A 124 -10.95 -1.20 -30.12
C MET A 124 -10.26 -2.48 -30.59
N ASP A 125 -8.92 -2.48 -30.66
CA ASP A 125 -8.10 -3.66 -30.97
C ASP A 125 -8.35 -4.83 -30.01
N GLN A 126 -8.60 -4.55 -28.74
CA GLN A 126 -8.90 -5.59 -27.77
C GLN A 126 -10.32 -6.16 -27.93
N ALA A 127 -11.28 -5.34 -28.30
CA ALA A 127 -12.64 -5.80 -28.60
C ALA A 127 -12.65 -6.71 -29.83
N GLU A 128 -11.97 -6.32 -30.89
CA GLU A 128 -11.83 -7.15 -32.12
C GLU A 128 -11.15 -8.49 -31.83
N ARG A 129 -10.05 -8.49 -31.07
CA ARG A 129 -9.36 -9.73 -30.63
C ARG A 129 -10.27 -10.67 -29.83
N ARG A 130 -11.27 -10.13 -29.12
CA ARG A 130 -12.28 -10.92 -28.38
C ARG A 130 -13.53 -11.24 -29.21
N GLY A 131 -13.54 -10.90 -30.48
CA GLY A 131 -14.66 -11.12 -31.37
C GLY A 131 -15.91 -10.33 -31.00
N ILE A 132 -15.71 -9.22 -30.29
CA ILE A 132 -16.78 -8.28 -29.99
C ILE A 132 -16.81 -7.25 -31.09
N THR A 133 -17.92 -7.19 -31.82
CA THR A 133 -18.20 -6.13 -32.78
C THR A 133 -19.17 -5.13 -32.16
N ILE A 134 -18.83 -3.85 -32.33
CA ILE A 134 -19.59 -2.73 -31.77
C ILE A 134 -20.13 -1.92 -32.93
N ASP A 135 -21.45 -1.77 -32.99
CA ASP A 135 -22.12 -0.91 -33.96
C ASP A 135 -22.04 0.54 -33.51
N ILE A 136 -20.98 1.25 -33.95
CA ILE A 136 -20.70 2.64 -33.52
C ILE A 136 -21.81 3.59 -33.94
N PRO A 137 -22.32 3.59 -35.21
CA PRO A 137 -23.44 4.43 -35.61
C PRO A 137 -24.69 4.22 -34.76
N LYS A 138 -25.02 2.96 -34.45
CA LYS A 138 -26.17 2.66 -33.59
C LYS A 138 -25.93 3.10 -32.15
N LEU A 139 -24.72 2.92 -31.62
CA LEU A 139 -24.34 3.39 -30.30
C LEU A 139 -24.44 4.93 -30.20
N GLN A 140 -23.95 5.66 -31.20
CA GLN A 140 -24.02 7.10 -31.30
C GLN A 140 -25.48 7.61 -31.31
N ASN A 141 -26.36 6.94 -32.05
CA ASN A 141 -27.78 7.28 -32.08
C ASN A 141 -28.47 7.04 -30.74
N LEU A 142 -28.19 5.93 -30.06
CA LEU A 142 -28.79 5.61 -28.77
C LEU A 142 -28.28 6.49 -27.66
N LEU A 143 -26.97 6.84 -27.65
CA LEU A 143 -26.38 7.74 -26.68
C LEU A 143 -26.67 9.23 -26.98
N LYS A 144 -27.11 9.57 -28.21
CA LYS A 144 -27.36 10.94 -28.71
C LYS A 144 -26.10 11.84 -28.62
N VAL A 145 -24.91 11.29 -28.71
CA VAL A 145 -23.62 12.00 -28.66
C VAL A 145 -22.67 11.49 -29.75
N ASN A 146 -21.64 12.27 -30.07
CA ASN A 146 -20.58 11.80 -30.97
C ASN A 146 -19.76 10.72 -30.26
N VAL A 147 -19.47 9.63 -31.03
CA VAL A 147 -18.66 8.50 -30.58
C VAL A 147 -17.48 8.33 -31.53
N ILE A 148 -16.28 8.47 -31.06
CA ILE A 148 -15.04 8.34 -31.85
C ILE A 148 -14.33 7.08 -31.41
N ALA A 149 -14.03 6.19 -32.34
CA ALA A 149 -13.27 4.98 -32.10
C ALA A 149 -11.77 5.30 -32.05
N THR A 150 -11.07 4.81 -31.04
CA THR A 150 -9.63 5.03 -30.91
C THR A 150 -8.89 3.78 -30.46
N ASN A 151 -7.61 3.74 -30.84
CA ASN A 151 -6.62 2.86 -30.27
C ASN A 151 -5.42 3.71 -29.86
N ALA A 152 -5.49 4.28 -28.66
CA ALA A 152 -4.50 5.23 -28.17
C ALA A 152 -3.07 4.67 -28.14
N LYS A 153 -2.90 3.35 -28.01
CA LYS A 153 -1.59 2.70 -28.01
C LYS A 153 -0.89 2.83 -29.38
N ASN A 154 -1.65 2.75 -30.47
CA ASN A 154 -1.16 2.83 -31.84
C ASN A 154 -1.35 4.23 -32.46
N ASN A 155 -1.85 5.20 -31.71
CA ASN A 155 -2.18 6.55 -32.17
C ASN A 155 -3.31 6.60 -33.24
N GLU A 156 -4.15 5.57 -33.31
CA GLU A 156 -5.28 5.49 -34.26
C GLU A 156 -6.48 6.28 -33.71
N GLY A 157 -7.13 7.09 -34.55
CA GLY A 157 -8.29 7.91 -34.21
C GLY A 157 -7.98 9.19 -33.40
N ILE A 158 -6.72 9.46 -33.03
CA ILE A 158 -6.34 10.62 -32.21
C ILE A 158 -6.44 11.93 -33.01
N ASP A 159 -6.09 11.95 -34.28
CA ASP A 159 -6.19 13.15 -35.12
C ASP A 159 -7.63 13.52 -35.41
N GLU A 160 -8.53 12.51 -35.56
CA GLU A 160 -9.96 12.71 -35.65
C GLU A 160 -10.51 13.31 -34.37
N LEU A 161 -10.10 12.78 -33.21
CA LEU A 161 -10.46 13.31 -31.90
C LEU A 161 -10.05 14.79 -31.77
N LYS A 162 -8.84 15.15 -32.17
CA LYS A 162 -8.38 16.55 -32.15
C LYS A 162 -9.25 17.47 -33.01
N LYS A 163 -9.66 17.03 -34.22
CA LYS A 163 -10.57 17.78 -35.10
C LYS A 163 -11.94 17.99 -34.46
N GLU A 164 -12.52 16.93 -33.90
CA GLU A 164 -13.84 16.99 -33.28
C GLU A 164 -13.89 17.88 -32.04
N ILE A 165 -12.81 17.90 -31.25
CA ILE A 165 -12.64 18.81 -30.10
C ILE A 165 -12.60 20.26 -30.57
N LEU A 166 -11.87 20.58 -31.64
CA LEU A 166 -11.77 21.93 -32.17
C LEU A 166 -13.10 22.43 -32.76
N ASN A 167 -13.82 21.54 -33.40
CA ASN A 167 -15.14 21.84 -33.99
C ASN A 167 -16.24 21.94 -32.91
N GLU A 168 -15.88 21.76 -31.63
CA GLU A 168 -16.83 21.79 -30.50
C GLU A 168 -18.04 20.88 -30.70
N ASN A 169 -17.84 19.73 -31.35
CA ASN A 169 -18.89 18.75 -31.59
C ASN A 169 -19.33 18.00 -30.34
N PHE A 170 -19.39 18.70 -29.22
CA PHE A 170 -19.96 18.22 -27.97
C PHE A 170 -21.49 18.34 -28.04
N LYS A 171 -22.18 17.33 -27.56
CA LYS A 171 -23.64 17.34 -27.52
C LYS A 171 -24.12 17.35 -26.08
N THR A 172 -25.15 18.15 -25.83
CA THR A 172 -25.84 18.22 -24.54
C THR A 172 -27.18 17.52 -24.67
N SER A 173 -27.53 16.65 -23.73
CA SER A 173 -28.88 16.09 -23.63
C SER A 173 -29.67 16.90 -22.63
N HIS A 174 -30.84 17.34 -23.02
CA HIS A 174 -31.78 17.99 -22.12
C HIS A 174 -32.78 17.01 -21.49
N GLU A 175 -32.80 15.77 -21.95
CA GLU A 175 -33.64 14.70 -21.40
C GLU A 175 -32.85 13.91 -20.36
N ILE A 176 -33.36 13.88 -19.13
CA ILE A 176 -32.77 13.07 -18.06
C ILE A 176 -33.06 11.58 -18.35
N SER A 177 -32.00 10.77 -18.48
CA SER A 177 -32.14 9.34 -18.77
C SER A 177 -32.64 8.53 -17.54
N PHE A 178 -32.58 9.15 -16.37
CA PHE A 178 -33.00 8.55 -15.11
C PHE A 178 -34.37 9.09 -14.68
N THR A 179 -35.37 8.20 -14.58
CA THR A 179 -36.69 8.59 -14.06
C THR A 179 -36.68 8.72 -12.55
N ILE A 180 -36.76 9.96 -12.04
CA ILE A 180 -36.82 10.26 -10.61
C ILE A 180 -38.11 9.65 -10.02
N PRO A 181 -38.03 8.92 -8.89
CA PRO A 181 -39.22 8.36 -8.23
C PRO A 181 -40.21 9.44 -7.77
N LEU A 182 -41.47 9.09 -7.82
CA LEU A 182 -42.58 10.07 -7.51
C LEU A 182 -42.45 10.69 -6.12
N GLU A 183 -42.06 9.95 -5.11
CA GLU A 183 -41.86 10.41 -3.73
C GLU A 183 -40.83 11.56 -3.65
N GLN A 184 -39.73 11.48 -4.41
CA GLN A 184 -38.67 12.49 -4.41
C GLN A 184 -38.93 13.60 -5.42
N LYS A 185 -39.78 13.36 -6.44
CA LYS A 185 -40.05 14.34 -7.49
C LYS A 185 -40.68 15.61 -6.94
N SER A 186 -41.61 15.48 -5.97
CA SER A 186 -42.25 16.62 -5.31
C SER A 186 -41.28 17.45 -4.47
N ILE A 187 -40.34 16.80 -3.80
CA ILE A 187 -39.28 17.45 -3.00
C ILE A 187 -38.35 18.23 -3.92
N ILE A 188 -37.87 17.57 -5.00
CA ILE A 188 -36.99 18.21 -5.98
C ILE A 188 -37.67 19.39 -6.67
N GLN A 189 -38.95 19.26 -7.05
CA GLN A 189 -39.68 20.37 -7.67
C GLN A 189 -39.75 21.59 -6.75
N ARG A 190 -40.05 21.38 -5.46
CA ARG A 190 -40.05 22.44 -4.47
C ARG A 190 -38.70 23.14 -4.31
N ILE A 191 -37.59 22.35 -4.38
CA ILE A 191 -36.26 22.92 -4.33
C ILE A 191 -35.93 23.70 -5.59
N ILE A 192 -36.33 23.21 -6.78
CA ILE A 192 -36.19 23.93 -8.06
C ILE A 192 -36.90 25.29 -8.02
N ASP A 193 -38.12 25.32 -7.48
CA ASP A 193 -38.92 26.52 -7.43
C ASP A 193 -38.31 27.61 -6.50
N ASN A 194 -37.58 27.17 -5.46
CA ASN A 194 -36.98 28.03 -4.44
C ASN A 194 -35.45 28.23 -4.60
N SER A 195 -34.81 27.69 -5.67
CA SER A 195 -33.39 27.83 -5.88
C SER A 195 -33.04 28.34 -7.29
N GLU A 196 -31.82 28.81 -7.49
CA GLU A 196 -31.27 29.17 -8.80
C GLU A 196 -31.02 27.97 -9.68
N GLU A 197 -30.85 26.81 -9.06
CA GLU A 197 -30.50 25.54 -9.78
C GLU A 197 -31.79 24.93 -10.38
N LYS A 198 -31.80 24.80 -11.70
CA LYS A 198 -32.96 24.27 -12.47
C LYS A 198 -32.77 22.82 -12.90
N ASN A 199 -31.56 22.25 -12.75
CA ASN A 199 -31.32 20.86 -13.14
C ASN A 199 -31.79 19.91 -12.03
N ALA A 200 -32.88 19.19 -12.27
CA ALA A 200 -33.44 18.23 -11.33
C ALA A 200 -32.46 17.06 -10.95
N TYR A 201 -31.63 16.62 -11.90
CA TYR A 201 -30.67 15.56 -11.62
C TYR A 201 -29.50 16.07 -10.76
N LYS A 202 -29.09 17.32 -10.94
CA LYS A 202 -28.06 17.92 -10.06
C LYS A 202 -28.55 18.00 -8.61
N ILE A 203 -29.81 18.43 -8.41
CA ILE A 203 -30.45 18.42 -7.09
C ILE A 203 -30.54 16.98 -6.53
N TRP A 204 -30.97 16.01 -7.35
CA TRP A 204 -30.97 14.60 -6.97
C TRP A 204 -29.59 14.13 -6.48
N THR A 205 -28.53 14.47 -7.21
CA THR A 205 -27.16 14.10 -6.88
C THR A 205 -26.72 14.69 -5.55
N LEU A 206 -27.06 15.94 -5.27
CA LEU A 206 -26.79 16.61 -4.00
C LEU A 206 -27.53 15.95 -2.83
N LEU A 207 -28.81 15.62 -2.98
CA LEU A 207 -29.61 14.93 -1.97
C LEU A 207 -29.13 13.48 -1.72
N SER A 208 -28.58 12.86 -2.74
CA SER A 208 -28.05 11.47 -2.69
C SER A 208 -26.60 11.39 -2.22
N SER A 209 -25.94 12.51 -1.93
CA SER A 209 -24.53 12.54 -1.54
C SER A 209 -24.35 12.41 -0.04
N ASP A 210 -23.43 11.55 0.38
CA ASP A 210 -22.90 11.59 1.74
C ASP A 210 -22.01 12.85 1.87
N SER A 211 -21.69 13.27 3.05
CA SER A 211 -21.07 14.51 3.56
C SER A 211 -19.96 15.23 2.73
N TYR A 212 -19.52 14.70 1.60
CA TYR A 212 -18.49 15.35 0.76
C TYR A 212 -19.02 16.52 -0.08
N LEU A 213 -20.25 16.40 -0.56
CA LEU A 213 -20.96 17.45 -1.29
C LEU A 213 -21.83 18.32 -0.37
N GLY A 214 -21.98 17.93 0.88
CA GLY A 214 -22.84 18.54 1.90
C GLY A 214 -22.45 19.96 2.36
N LYS A 215 -21.59 20.67 1.63
CA LYS A 215 -21.30 22.09 1.86
C LYS A 215 -22.22 23.06 1.12
N LEU A 216 -23.13 22.57 0.31
CA LEU A 216 -24.23 23.40 -0.21
C LEU A 216 -25.35 23.46 0.86
N ASN A 217 -25.12 24.30 1.87
CA ASN A 217 -26.07 24.59 2.93
C ASN A 217 -27.44 24.99 2.38
N SER A 218 -27.47 25.57 1.18
CA SER A 218 -28.69 26.05 0.54
C SER A 218 -29.75 24.99 0.21
N VAL A 219 -29.37 23.73 0.00
CA VAL A 219 -30.34 22.64 -0.30
C VAL A 219 -30.80 21.95 0.98
N ASN A 220 -29.90 21.75 1.95
CA ASN A 220 -30.26 21.12 3.22
C ASN A 220 -31.15 22.00 4.10
N ASP A 221 -30.97 23.32 4.03
CA ASP A 221 -31.78 24.27 4.78
C ASP A 221 -33.27 24.36 4.29
N GLN A 222 -33.56 23.82 3.09
CA GLN A 222 -34.90 23.75 2.51
C GLN A 222 -35.62 22.42 2.78
N LEU A 223 -34.98 21.48 3.49
CA LEU A 223 -35.58 20.18 3.81
C LEU A 223 -36.33 20.22 5.14
N ASN A 224 -37.59 19.78 5.12
CA ASN A 224 -38.37 19.59 6.32
C ASN A 224 -37.99 18.26 7.03
N GLU A 225 -38.32 18.13 8.32
CA GLU A 225 -38.07 16.90 9.10
C GLU A 225 -38.68 15.64 8.45
N ASN A 226 -39.82 15.76 7.78
CA ASN A 226 -40.47 14.66 7.06
C ASN A 226 -39.72 14.28 5.78
N ASP A 227 -39.11 15.23 5.10
CA ASP A 227 -38.27 14.98 3.89
C ASP A 227 -37.01 14.20 4.24
N SER A 228 -36.42 14.49 5.40
CA SER A 228 -35.23 13.80 5.90
C SER A 228 -35.43 12.29 6.13
N LYS A 229 -36.68 11.87 6.40
CA LYS A 229 -37.02 10.41 6.53
C LYS A 229 -37.13 9.72 5.18
N CYS A 230 -37.48 10.42 4.11
CA CYS A 230 -37.60 9.90 2.75
C CYS A 230 -36.28 9.93 1.99
N ILE A 231 -35.31 10.76 2.45
CA ILE A 231 -34.01 10.93 1.80
C ILE A 231 -32.95 10.12 2.56
N VAL A 232 -32.74 8.86 2.15
CA VAL A 232 -31.64 8.02 2.62
C VAL A 232 -30.64 7.92 1.48
N PRO A 233 -29.50 8.66 1.52
CA PRO A 233 -28.57 8.78 0.39
C PRO A 233 -28.19 7.45 -0.28
N LYS A 234 -27.80 6.46 0.50
CA LYS A 234 -27.41 5.13 -0.04
C LYS A 234 -28.55 4.37 -0.72
N ARG A 235 -29.79 4.54 -0.24
CA ARG A 235 -30.97 3.94 -0.86
C ARG A 235 -31.24 4.57 -2.22
N LEU A 236 -31.12 5.89 -2.30
CA LEU A 236 -31.30 6.64 -3.54
C LEU A 236 -30.25 6.28 -4.58
N GLN A 237 -28.97 6.24 -4.21
CA GLN A 237 -27.87 5.80 -5.08
C GLN A 237 -28.09 4.38 -5.62
N THR A 238 -28.54 3.46 -4.75
CA THR A 238 -28.79 2.06 -5.15
C THR A 238 -29.95 1.98 -6.14
N GLN A 239 -31.05 2.70 -5.89
CA GLN A 239 -32.20 2.74 -6.78
C GLN A 239 -31.86 3.31 -8.16
N GLU A 240 -31.10 4.40 -8.20
CA GLU A 240 -30.60 4.97 -9.43
C GLU A 240 -29.75 4.01 -10.20
N THR A 241 -28.76 3.40 -9.54
CA THR A 241 -27.85 2.44 -10.16
C THR A 241 -28.60 1.26 -10.80
N ILE A 242 -29.57 0.69 -10.10
CA ILE A 242 -30.37 -0.45 -10.64
C ILE A 242 -31.14 -0.02 -11.89
N ARG A 243 -31.80 1.14 -11.85
CA ARG A 243 -32.60 1.62 -13.00
C ARG A 243 -31.72 1.96 -14.21
N ARG A 244 -30.55 2.58 -13.97
CA ARG A 244 -29.60 2.87 -15.05
C ARG A 244 -29.08 1.60 -15.70
N TYR A 245 -28.73 0.57 -14.91
CA TYR A 245 -28.29 -0.70 -15.49
C TYR A 245 -29.36 -1.40 -16.32
N GLN A 246 -30.67 -1.23 -16.00
CA GLN A 246 -31.74 -1.73 -16.86
C GLN A 246 -31.73 -1.05 -18.24
N ASN A 247 -31.58 0.28 -18.29
CA ASN A 247 -31.47 1.01 -19.56
C ASN A 247 -30.17 0.68 -20.31
N ILE A 248 -29.05 0.58 -19.58
CA ILE A 248 -27.74 0.23 -20.15
C ILE A 248 -27.77 -1.17 -20.76
N ASP A 249 -28.44 -2.13 -20.12
CA ASP A 249 -28.56 -3.48 -20.66
C ASP A 249 -29.30 -3.51 -22.02
N ALA A 250 -30.31 -2.68 -22.19
CA ALA A 250 -30.98 -2.51 -23.48
C ALA A 250 -30.01 -1.95 -24.55
N ILE A 251 -29.30 -0.86 -24.24
CA ILE A 251 -28.32 -0.24 -25.15
C ILE A 251 -27.24 -1.25 -25.57
N VAL A 252 -26.68 -1.96 -24.59
CA VAL A 252 -25.59 -2.94 -24.80
C VAL A 252 -26.08 -4.11 -25.66
N SER A 253 -27.27 -4.66 -25.37
CA SER A 253 -27.84 -5.78 -26.16
C SER A 253 -28.09 -5.42 -27.60
N GLU A 254 -28.37 -4.15 -27.90
CA GLU A 254 -28.64 -3.67 -29.26
C GLU A 254 -27.38 -3.29 -30.04
N THR A 255 -26.31 -2.89 -29.38
CA THR A 255 -25.10 -2.34 -30.00
C THR A 255 -23.92 -3.30 -30.03
N LEU A 256 -23.92 -4.32 -29.15
CA LEU A 256 -22.84 -5.29 -29.08
C LEU A 256 -23.27 -6.64 -29.65
N SER A 257 -22.48 -7.17 -30.58
CA SER A 257 -22.62 -8.54 -31.03
C SER A 257 -21.34 -9.32 -30.75
N LYS A 258 -21.51 -10.53 -30.19
CA LYS A 258 -20.40 -11.44 -29.90
C LYS A 258 -20.45 -12.62 -30.85
N LYS A 259 -19.42 -12.80 -31.69
CA LYS A 259 -19.32 -13.98 -32.54
C LYS A 259 -19.19 -15.23 -31.67
N GLN A 260 -20.08 -16.20 -31.85
CA GLN A 260 -20.21 -17.43 -31.04
C GLN A 260 -19.01 -18.40 -31.11
N GLN A 261 -18.02 -18.17 -31.98
CA GLN A 261 -16.92 -19.12 -32.24
C GLN A 261 -15.52 -18.63 -31.83
N PHE A 262 -15.39 -17.85 -30.74
CA PHE A 262 -14.04 -17.57 -30.27
C PHE A 262 -13.58 -18.66 -29.30
N LYS A 263 -12.42 -19.28 -29.57
CA LYS A 263 -11.68 -20.14 -28.62
C LYS A 263 -11.55 -19.39 -27.30
N GLU A 264 -11.88 -20.05 -26.18
CA GLU A 264 -11.61 -19.52 -24.83
C GLU A 264 -10.20 -18.95 -24.79
N LEU A 265 -10.07 -17.67 -24.47
CA LEU A 265 -8.78 -17.01 -24.36
C LEU A 265 -7.96 -17.70 -23.27
N LEU A 266 -6.64 -17.78 -23.43
CA LEU A 266 -5.72 -18.28 -22.42
C LEU A 266 -5.99 -17.66 -21.04
N THR A 267 -6.37 -16.39 -20.99
CA THR A 267 -6.78 -15.68 -19.77
C THR A 267 -7.96 -16.35 -19.07
N GLU A 268 -9.00 -16.75 -19.80
CA GLU A 268 -10.19 -17.40 -19.21
C GLU A 268 -9.87 -18.79 -18.66
N LYS A 269 -9.00 -19.54 -19.38
CA LYS A 269 -8.54 -20.85 -18.91
C LYS A 269 -7.68 -20.74 -17.66
N LEU A 270 -6.77 -19.76 -17.61
CA LEU A 270 -5.95 -19.49 -16.43
C LEU A 270 -6.80 -19.05 -15.24
N ASP A 271 -7.80 -18.19 -15.47
CA ASP A 271 -8.68 -17.70 -14.39
C ASP A 271 -9.53 -18.81 -13.78
N LYS A 272 -9.94 -19.83 -14.55
CA LYS A 272 -10.63 -21.02 -14.01
C LYS A 272 -9.81 -21.75 -12.94
N ILE A 273 -8.48 -21.73 -13.07
CA ILE A 273 -7.56 -22.39 -12.14
C ILE A 273 -7.13 -21.41 -11.03
N LEU A 274 -6.68 -20.22 -11.40
CA LEU A 274 -6.09 -19.23 -10.49
C LEU A 274 -7.12 -18.58 -9.57
N VAL A 275 -8.39 -18.48 -9.97
CA VAL A 275 -9.50 -17.92 -9.16
C VAL A 275 -10.34 -19.04 -8.52
N HIS A 276 -9.93 -20.31 -8.68
CA HIS A 276 -10.66 -21.43 -8.10
C HIS A 276 -10.69 -21.37 -6.57
N LYS A 277 -11.84 -21.70 -5.98
CA LYS A 277 -12.12 -21.60 -4.53
C LYS A 277 -11.11 -22.31 -3.61
N PHE A 278 -10.46 -23.36 -4.07
CA PHE A 278 -9.44 -24.12 -3.34
C PHE A 278 -8.07 -24.00 -4.01
N TRP A 279 -7.95 -24.33 -5.30
CA TRP A 279 -6.68 -24.33 -6.01
C TRP A 279 -6.05 -22.93 -6.11
N GLY A 280 -6.86 -21.86 -6.16
CA GLY A 280 -6.37 -20.49 -6.16
C GLY A 280 -5.52 -20.16 -4.92
N TYR A 281 -5.93 -20.61 -3.73
CA TYR A 281 -5.14 -20.42 -2.51
C TYR A 281 -3.86 -21.26 -2.50
N VAL A 282 -3.92 -22.52 -2.98
CA VAL A 282 -2.76 -23.40 -3.06
C VAL A 282 -1.70 -22.81 -4.00
N ILE A 283 -2.12 -22.36 -5.18
CA ILE A 283 -1.22 -21.74 -6.16
C ILE A 283 -0.64 -20.43 -5.61
N PHE A 284 -1.46 -19.62 -4.94
CA PHE A 284 -1.00 -18.37 -4.31
C PHE A 284 0.11 -18.65 -3.27
N ILE A 285 -0.10 -19.63 -2.40
CA ILE A 285 0.92 -20.03 -1.42
C ILE A 285 2.18 -20.56 -2.12
N ALA A 286 2.04 -21.38 -3.16
CA ALA A 286 3.16 -21.90 -3.93
C ALA A 286 3.95 -20.77 -4.62
N VAL A 287 3.28 -19.80 -5.24
CA VAL A 287 3.93 -18.62 -5.85
C VAL A 287 4.66 -17.79 -4.80
N LEU A 288 4.04 -17.59 -3.62
CA LEU A 288 4.68 -16.89 -2.51
C LEU A 288 5.94 -17.58 -2.02
N LEU A 289 5.86 -18.89 -1.78
CA LEU A 289 7.02 -19.68 -1.35
C LEU A 289 8.13 -19.65 -2.39
N PHE A 290 7.78 -19.74 -3.68
CA PHE A 290 8.75 -19.61 -4.77
C PHE A 290 9.44 -18.24 -4.76
N ILE A 291 8.68 -17.14 -4.61
CA ILE A 291 9.25 -15.79 -4.55
C ILE A 291 10.16 -15.64 -3.34
N PHE A 292 9.74 -16.08 -2.15
CA PHE A 292 10.59 -16.00 -0.97
C PHE A 292 11.87 -16.81 -1.14
N GLN A 293 11.78 -18.03 -1.66
CA GLN A 293 12.96 -18.84 -1.94
C GLN A 293 13.94 -18.13 -2.89
N MET A 294 13.39 -17.53 -3.97
CA MET A 294 14.20 -16.78 -4.94
C MET A 294 14.80 -15.50 -4.36
N VAL A 295 14.03 -14.77 -3.54
CA VAL A 295 14.55 -13.57 -2.86
C VAL A 295 15.73 -13.91 -1.98
N PHE A 296 15.62 -14.93 -1.11
CA PHE A 296 16.72 -15.31 -0.23
C PHE A 296 17.92 -15.84 -1.01
N TYR A 297 17.69 -16.67 -2.01
CA TYR A 297 18.75 -17.25 -2.83
C TYR A 297 19.53 -16.19 -3.63
N LEU A 298 18.81 -15.30 -4.32
CA LEU A 298 19.43 -14.26 -5.15
C LEU A 298 20.04 -13.12 -4.33
N ALA A 299 19.49 -12.82 -3.15
CA ALA A 299 20.00 -11.75 -2.29
C ALA A 299 21.27 -12.16 -1.54
N ALA A 300 21.48 -13.45 -1.27
CA ALA A 300 22.62 -13.92 -0.52
C ALA A 300 23.95 -13.44 -1.12
N TYR A 301 24.17 -13.65 -2.41
CA TYR A 301 25.42 -13.28 -3.08
C TYR A 301 25.77 -11.78 -2.96
N PRO A 302 24.90 -10.82 -3.34
CA PRO A 302 25.23 -9.41 -3.19
C PRO A 302 25.30 -8.97 -1.72
N MET A 303 24.56 -9.62 -0.81
CA MET A 303 24.66 -9.35 0.62
C MET A 303 26.03 -9.75 1.16
N ASP A 304 26.54 -10.95 0.81
CA ASP A 304 27.86 -11.44 1.21
C ASP A 304 28.98 -10.55 0.66
N TRP A 305 28.85 -10.03 -0.57
CA TRP A 305 29.81 -9.09 -1.13
C TRP A 305 29.82 -7.75 -0.39
N ILE A 306 28.67 -7.23 -0.02
CA ILE A 306 28.53 -5.99 0.76
C ILE A 306 29.12 -6.18 2.16
N ASP A 307 28.83 -7.30 2.80
CA ASP A 307 29.34 -7.64 4.13
C ASP A 307 30.86 -7.76 4.11
N SER A 308 31.42 -8.57 3.21
CA SER A 308 32.87 -8.72 3.03
C SER A 308 33.55 -7.38 2.71
N GLY A 309 32.93 -6.56 1.87
CA GLY A 309 33.43 -5.23 1.54
C GLY A 309 33.42 -4.28 2.74
N THR A 310 32.36 -4.36 3.57
CA THR A 310 32.22 -3.56 4.79
C THR A 310 33.26 -3.98 5.84
N LEU A 311 33.47 -5.27 6.03
CA LEU A 311 34.51 -5.84 6.91
C LEU A 311 35.90 -5.43 6.44
N TRP A 312 36.19 -5.57 5.15
CA TRP A 312 37.45 -5.14 4.59
C TRP A 312 37.72 -3.64 4.82
N LEU A 313 36.70 -2.79 4.59
CA LEU A 313 36.81 -1.35 4.80
C LEU A 313 37.00 -1.00 6.28
N SER A 314 36.31 -1.71 7.18
CA SER A 314 36.45 -1.54 8.63
C SER A 314 37.85 -1.94 9.10
N ASN A 315 38.39 -3.06 8.65
CA ASN A 315 39.74 -3.51 8.98
C ASN A 315 40.79 -2.56 8.42
N PHE A 316 40.64 -2.13 7.15
CA PHE A 316 41.54 -1.14 6.55
C PHE A 316 41.55 0.18 7.34
N ALA A 317 40.39 0.68 7.77
CA ALA A 317 40.33 1.89 8.59
C ALA A 317 40.97 1.66 9.95
N SER A 318 40.76 0.52 10.58
CA SER A 318 41.34 0.15 11.88
C SER A 318 42.86 0.06 11.86
N GLU A 319 43.45 -0.42 10.76
CA GLU A 319 44.92 -0.54 10.60
C GLU A 319 45.61 0.80 10.29
N HIS A 320 44.93 1.71 9.57
CA HIS A 320 45.55 2.97 9.12
C HIS A 320 45.27 4.17 10.00
N LEU A 321 44.27 4.10 10.90
CA LEU A 321 43.97 5.16 11.84
C LEU A 321 44.72 4.90 13.17
N PRO A 322 45.20 5.95 13.86
CA PRO A 322 45.82 5.79 15.17
C PRO A 322 44.81 5.20 16.17
N GLU A 323 45.31 4.33 17.05
CA GLU A 323 44.47 3.72 18.10
C GLU A 323 43.78 4.78 18.96
N GLY A 324 42.48 4.64 19.14
CA GLY A 324 41.69 5.56 19.94
C GLY A 324 40.21 5.67 19.56
N PRO A 325 39.49 6.59 20.20
CA PRO A 325 38.04 6.76 19.98
C PRO A 325 37.66 7.02 18.51
N ILE A 326 38.50 7.75 17.78
CA ILE A 326 38.26 8.09 16.38
C ILE A 326 38.34 6.86 15.49
N ASN A 327 39.35 6.00 15.70
CA ASN A 327 39.49 4.73 14.98
C ASN A 327 38.26 3.86 15.21
N SER A 328 37.88 3.64 16.47
CA SER A 328 36.71 2.85 16.82
C SER A 328 35.39 3.45 16.29
N LEU A 329 35.23 4.81 16.31
CA LEU A 329 34.07 5.47 15.71
C LEU A 329 33.95 5.22 14.22
N VAL A 330 35.07 5.34 13.50
CA VAL A 330 35.08 5.15 12.03
C VAL A 330 34.83 3.69 11.71
N SER A 331 35.54 2.76 12.30
CA SER A 331 35.49 1.32 11.98
C SER A 331 34.16 0.70 12.46
N ASN A 332 33.84 0.84 13.75
CA ASN A 332 32.71 0.15 14.38
C ASN A 332 31.42 0.98 14.45
N GLY A 333 31.49 2.31 14.32
CA GLY A 333 30.34 3.20 14.32
C GLY A 333 29.86 3.54 12.91
N ILE A 334 30.71 4.18 12.12
CA ILE A 334 30.32 4.73 10.81
C ILE A 334 30.27 3.66 9.74
N ILE A 335 31.39 2.93 9.53
CA ILE A 335 31.48 1.92 8.47
C ILE A 335 30.50 0.77 8.74
N ALA A 336 30.48 0.24 9.95
CA ALA A 336 29.54 -0.80 10.36
C ALA A 336 28.07 -0.33 10.27
N GLY A 337 27.80 0.93 10.64
CA GLY A 337 26.45 1.54 10.53
C GLY A 337 25.98 1.66 9.09
N ILE A 338 26.84 2.11 8.17
CA ILE A 338 26.53 2.21 6.73
C ILE A 338 26.38 0.79 6.14
N GLY A 339 27.29 -0.13 6.46
CA GLY A 339 27.23 -1.53 6.04
C GLY A 339 25.90 -2.18 6.43
N GLY A 340 25.48 -2.03 7.69
CA GLY A 340 24.21 -2.55 8.17
C GLY A 340 22.97 -1.95 7.50
N ILE A 341 23.07 -0.79 6.82
CA ILE A 341 21.99 -0.24 6.00
C ILE A 341 22.02 -0.85 4.60
N VAL A 342 23.21 -0.88 3.97
CA VAL A 342 23.35 -1.21 2.56
C VAL A 342 23.17 -2.72 2.34
N ILE A 343 23.51 -3.57 3.31
CA ILE A 343 23.39 -5.04 3.23
C ILE A 343 21.95 -5.49 2.92
N PHE A 344 20.92 -4.75 3.38
CA PHE A 344 19.52 -5.09 3.11
C PHE A 344 18.98 -4.56 1.79
N ALA A 345 19.71 -3.65 1.12
CA ALA A 345 19.25 -3.05 -0.14
C ALA A 345 19.00 -4.09 -1.26
N PRO A 346 19.86 -5.10 -1.48
CA PRO A 346 19.62 -6.16 -2.46
C PRO A 346 18.35 -6.97 -2.16
N GLN A 347 18.14 -7.37 -0.91
CA GLN A 347 16.98 -8.17 -0.52
C GLN A 347 15.67 -7.41 -0.73
N ILE A 348 15.61 -6.14 -0.32
CA ILE A 348 14.47 -5.28 -0.53
C ILE A 348 14.23 -5.05 -2.02
N GLY A 349 15.29 -4.82 -2.78
CA GLY A 349 15.22 -4.61 -4.23
C GLY A 349 14.64 -5.80 -4.97
N ILE A 350 15.19 -6.98 -4.75
CA ILE A 350 14.74 -8.23 -5.40
C ILE A 350 13.28 -8.52 -5.06
N LEU A 351 12.89 -8.35 -3.79
CA LEU A 351 11.50 -8.52 -3.37
C LEU A 351 10.55 -7.56 -4.09
N LEU A 352 10.87 -6.26 -4.12
CA LEU A 352 10.06 -5.26 -4.81
C LEU A 352 9.96 -5.55 -6.30
N TYR A 353 11.04 -6.00 -6.92
CA TYR A 353 11.07 -6.36 -8.32
C TYR A 353 10.09 -7.51 -8.64
N PHE A 354 10.10 -8.59 -7.85
CA PHE A 354 9.13 -9.67 -8.00
C PHE A 354 7.69 -9.23 -7.76
N LEU A 355 7.46 -8.35 -6.78
CA LEU A 355 6.12 -7.81 -6.52
C LEU A 355 5.61 -6.98 -7.71
N TYR A 356 6.45 -6.14 -8.33
CA TYR A 356 6.08 -5.38 -9.53
C TYR A 356 5.78 -6.29 -10.72
N ILE A 357 6.58 -7.34 -10.94
CA ILE A 357 6.29 -8.35 -11.96
C ILE A 357 4.91 -9.00 -11.73
N LEU A 358 4.57 -9.35 -10.49
CA LEU A 358 3.25 -9.90 -10.17
C LEU A 358 2.12 -8.89 -10.38
N GLU A 359 2.35 -7.63 -10.04
CA GLU A 359 1.37 -6.55 -10.21
C GLU A 359 1.15 -6.27 -11.71
N ASP A 360 2.20 -6.08 -12.46
CA ASP A 360 2.14 -5.75 -13.90
C ASP A 360 1.59 -6.91 -14.75
N SER A 361 1.88 -8.16 -14.35
CA SER A 361 1.30 -9.36 -15.00
C SER A 361 -0.22 -9.46 -14.86
N GLY A 362 -0.83 -8.76 -13.89
CA GLY A 362 -2.25 -8.84 -13.56
C GLY A 362 -2.63 -10.00 -12.61
N TYR A 363 -1.63 -10.78 -12.12
CA TYR A 363 -1.86 -11.84 -11.14
C TYR A 363 -2.33 -11.29 -9.79
N MET A 364 -1.78 -10.16 -9.33
CA MET A 364 -2.17 -9.55 -8.06
C MET A 364 -3.65 -9.19 -7.99
N ALA A 365 -4.29 -8.83 -9.10
CA ALA A 365 -5.73 -8.59 -9.14
C ALA A 365 -6.54 -9.85 -8.74
N ARG A 366 -6.10 -11.04 -9.19
CA ARG A 366 -6.73 -12.33 -8.85
C ARG A 366 -6.54 -12.68 -7.38
N VAL A 367 -5.33 -12.45 -6.88
CA VAL A 367 -5.01 -12.66 -5.46
C VAL A 367 -5.88 -11.76 -4.58
N VAL A 368 -5.97 -10.47 -4.90
CA VAL A 368 -6.82 -9.52 -4.17
C VAL A 368 -8.28 -9.96 -4.16
N PHE A 369 -8.80 -10.44 -5.30
CA PHE A 369 -10.16 -10.95 -5.39
C PHE A 369 -10.40 -12.18 -4.50
N LEU A 370 -9.48 -13.16 -4.53
CA LEU A 370 -9.57 -14.35 -3.67
C LEU A 370 -9.52 -13.99 -2.19
N MET A 371 -8.58 -13.11 -1.81
CA MET A 371 -8.32 -12.76 -0.43
C MET A 371 -9.37 -11.81 0.16
N ASP A 372 -10.11 -11.07 -0.67
CA ASP A 372 -11.16 -10.18 -0.19
C ASP A 372 -12.21 -10.93 0.64
N ARG A 373 -12.60 -12.11 0.20
CA ARG A 373 -13.56 -12.96 0.92
C ARG A 373 -13.05 -13.39 2.30
N LEU A 374 -11.74 -13.67 2.41
CA LEU A 374 -11.10 -14.11 3.64
C LEU A 374 -10.87 -12.95 4.60
N LEU A 375 -10.49 -11.77 4.10
CA LEU A 375 -10.06 -10.62 4.92
C LEU A 375 -11.22 -9.72 5.37
N ARG A 376 -12.33 -9.65 4.63
CA ARG A 376 -13.52 -8.83 4.99
C ARG A 376 -14.06 -9.04 6.40
N PRO A 377 -14.20 -10.28 6.93
CA PRO A 377 -14.68 -10.48 8.29
C PRO A 377 -13.83 -9.75 9.31
N PHE A 378 -12.52 -9.61 9.05
CA PHE A 378 -11.54 -8.96 9.92
C PHE A 378 -11.50 -7.42 9.78
N GLY A 379 -12.27 -6.83 8.85
CA GLY A 379 -12.28 -5.38 8.62
C GLY A 379 -11.17 -4.88 7.71
N LEU A 380 -10.57 -5.79 6.97
CA LEU A 380 -9.61 -5.57 5.90
C LEU A 380 -10.29 -5.82 4.56
N ASN A 381 -9.73 -5.28 3.47
CA ASN A 381 -10.18 -5.59 2.11
C ASN A 381 -9.16 -6.49 1.39
N GLY A 382 -9.51 -6.96 0.20
CA GLY A 382 -8.62 -7.79 -0.59
C GLY A 382 -7.27 -7.13 -0.90
N LYS A 383 -7.22 -5.81 -1.09
CA LYS A 383 -5.98 -5.06 -1.35
C LYS A 383 -5.02 -5.10 -0.15
N SER A 384 -5.53 -5.35 1.07
CA SER A 384 -4.71 -5.47 2.28
C SER A 384 -3.78 -6.69 2.28
N ILE A 385 -4.04 -7.69 1.40
CA ILE A 385 -3.15 -8.85 1.30
C ILE A 385 -1.75 -8.48 0.81
N VAL A 386 -1.64 -7.48 -0.08
CA VAL A 386 -0.35 -7.02 -0.61
C VAL A 386 0.56 -6.51 0.51
N PRO A 387 0.15 -5.54 1.35
CA PRO A 387 0.91 -5.13 2.53
C PRO A 387 1.20 -6.27 3.50
N LEU A 388 0.22 -7.12 3.81
CA LEU A 388 0.42 -8.22 4.76
C LEU A 388 1.48 -9.21 4.28
N VAL A 389 1.40 -9.64 3.02
CA VAL A 389 2.40 -10.54 2.43
C VAL A 389 3.76 -9.88 2.32
N SER A 390 3.84 -8.65 1.81
CA SER A 390 5.10 -7.90 1.73
C SER A 390 5.72 -7.69 3.12
N GLY A 391 4.89 -7.60 4.17
CA GLY A 391 5.28 -7.46 5.57
C GLY A 391 6.10 -8.64 6.09
N THR A 392 5.95 -9.84 5.50
CA THR A 392 6.77 -11.00 5.86
C THR A 392 8.22 -10.86 5.41
N ALA A 393 8.51 -10.06 4.40
CA ALA A 393 9.86 -9.72 4.04
C ALA A 393 10.33 -8.45 4.77
N CYS A 394 9.60 -7.32 4.60
CA CYS A 394 9.93 -6.06 5.28
C CYS A 394 8.67 -5.20 5.50
N ALA A 395 8.49 -4.70 6.72
CA ALA A 395 7.34 -3.84 7.06
C ALA A 395 7.37 -2.46 6.37
N ILE A 396 8.54 -1.93 6.02
CA ILE A 396 8.69 -0.59 5.42
C ILE A 396 7.99 -0.51 4.06
N PRO A 397 8.39 -1.29 3.02
CA PRO A 397 7.70 -1.26 1.72
C PRO A 397 6.24 -1.74 1.84
N ALA A 398 5.97 -2.67 2.76
CA ALA A 398 4.63 -3.15 3.03
C ALA A 398 3.68 -2.03 3.47
N ILE A 399 4.07 -1.20 4.42
CA ILE A 399 3.27 -0.06 4.87
C ILE A 399 3.13 0.98 3.75
N MET A 400 4.18 1.21 2.97
CA MET A 400 4.10 2.13 1.83
C MET A 400 3.11 1.66 0.75
N SER A 401 2.98 0.35 0.53
CA SER A 401 2.03 -0.22 -0.45
C SER A 401 0.56 -0.05 -0.04
N THR A 402 0.28 0.27 1.24
CA THR A 402 -1.09 0.57 1.71
C THR A 402 -1.71 1.79 1.04
N ARG A 403 -0.92 2.62 0.36
CA ARG A 403 -1.42 3.77 -0.42
C ARG A 403 -2.41 3.36 -1.51
N ASN A 404 -2.35 2.11 -1.98
CA ASN A 404 -3.28 1.55 -2.96
C ASN A 404 -4.65 1.19 -2.35
N ILE A 405 -4.82 1.32 -1.03
CA ILE A 405 -6.08 1.09 -0.32
C ILE A 405 -6.85 2.41 -0.24
N GLU A 406 -7.98 2.49 -0.92
CA GLU A 406 -8.78 3.72 -1.06
C GLU A 406 -9.48 4.10 0.24
N ASN A 407 -10.00 3.10 0.98
CA ASN A 407 -10.72 3.35 2.22
C ASN A 407 -9.76 3.70 3.35
N VAL A 408 -9.87 4.92 3.88
CA VAL A 408 -8.99 5.46 4.93
C VAL A 408 -8.99 4.59 6.19
N LYS A 409 -10.15 4.02 6.60
CA LYS A 409 -10.24 3.14 7.77
C LYS A 409 -9.49 1.83 7.52
N GLU A 410 -9.75 1.15 6.40
CA GLU A 410 -9.13 -0.13 6.05
C GLU A 410 -7.62 0.04 5.84
N ARG A 411 -7.22 1.16 5.21
CA ARG A 411 -5.81 1.56 5.07
C ARG A 411 -5.15 1.73 6.43
N LEU A 412 -5.78 2.48 7.36
CA LEU A 412 -5.25 2.70 8.70
C LEU A 412 -5.12 1.39 9.48
N ILE A 413 -6.16 0.54 9.46
CA ILE A 413 -6.09 -0.78 10.11
C ILE A 413 -4.95 -1.60 9.51
N THR A 414 -4.82 -1.64 8.17
CA THR A 414 -3.74 -2.37 7.50
C THR A 414 -2.36 -1.85 7.91
N ILE A 415 -2.14 -0.53 7.98
CA ILE A 415 -0.89 0.07 8.46
C ILE A 415 -0.56 -0.41 9.88
N LEU A 416 -1.57 -0.38 10.76
CA LEU A 416 -1.37 -0.72 12.17
C LEU A 416 -1.10 -2.21 12.41
N VAL A 417 -1.65 -3.11 11.60
CA VAL A 417 -1.49 -4.56 11.80
C VAL A 417 -0.33 -5.17 11.01
N THR A 418 0.13 -4.52 9.93
CA THR A 418 1.24 -5.02 9.11
C THR A 418 2.52 -5.34 9.90
N PRO A 419 2.96 -4.57 10.91
CA PRO A 419 4.17 -4.89 11.66
C PRO A 419 4.10 -6.15 12.54
N PHE A 420 2.93 -6.76 12.76
CA PHE A 420 2.81 -8.07 13.40
C PHE A 420 3.31 -9.21 12.50
N MET A 421 3.32 -9.00 11.18
CA MET A 421 3.86 -10.00 10.26
C MET A 421 5.34 -10.26 10.56
N THR A 422 5.70 -11.52 10.63
CA THR A 422 7.08 -11.93 10.90
C THR A 422 7.96 -11.60 9.69
N CYS A 423 8.82 -10.59 9.83
CA CYS A 423 9.73 -10.16 8.76
C CYS A 423 11.05 -10.94 8.78
N SER A 424 11.82 -10.87 7.69
CA SER A 424 13.10 -11.55 7.54
C SER A 424 14.14 -11.20 8.62
N ALA A 425 14.15 -9.95 9.10
CA ALA A 425 15.03 -9.50 10.18
C ALA A 425 14.77 -10.18 11.55
N ARG A 426 13.64 -10.86 11.73
CA ARG A 426 13.36 -11.69 12.93
C ARG A 426 13.98 -13.09 12.82
N LEU A 427 14.27 -13.58 11.61
CA LEU A 427 14.76 -14.94 11.41
C LEU A 427 16.07 -15.25 12.15
N PRO A 428 17.10 -14.39 12.15
CA PRO A 428 18.33 -14.66 12.88
C PRO A 428 18.08 -14.82 14.39
N VAL A 429 17.23 -13.98 14.97
CA VAL A 429 16.85 -14.08 16.39
C VAL A 429 16.14 -15.39 16.69
N TYR A 430 15.16 -15.77 15.84
CA TYR A 430 14.46 -17.04 15.99
C TYR A 430 15.40 -18.24 15.82
N SER A 431 16.31 -18.19 14.85
CA SER A 431 17.26 -19.29 14.58
C SER A 431 18.14 -19.57 15.78
N ILE A 432 18.71 -18.53 16.40
CA ILE A 432 19.55 -18.70 17.60
C ILE A 432 18.74 -19.22 18.77
N ILE A 433 17.58 -18.63 19.06
CA ILE A 433 16.79 -19.04 20.22
C ILE A 433 16.22 -20.45 20.02
N ILE A 434 15.73 -20.81 18.84
CA ILE A 434 15.28 -22.15 18.50
C ILE A 434 16.45 -23.16 18.63
N GLY A 435 17.65 -22.79 18.17
CA GLY A 435 18.86 -23.60 18.33
C GLY A 435 19.24 -23.83 19.79
N LEU A 436 18.96 -22.86 20.69
CA LEU A 436 19.25 -22.97 22.10
C LEU A 436 18.28 -23.87 22.87
N ILE A 437 16.95 -23.74 22.60
CA ILE A 437 15.90 -24.31 23.45
C ILE A 437 15.22 -25.56 22.86
N ILE A 438 15.26 -25.76 21.52
CA ILE A 438 14.55 -26.86 20.87
C ILE A 438 15.53 -28.01 20.63
N PRO A 439 15.23 -29.20 21.18
CA PRO A 439 16.09 -30.38 20.97
C PRO A 439 16.06 -30.83 19.50
N GLU A 440 17.10 -31.56 19.11
CA GLU A 440 17.13 -32.22 17.81
C GLU A 440 16.14 -33.36 17.76
N GLY A 441 15.37 -33.43 16.68
CA GLY A 441 14.37 -34.47 16.45
C GLY A 441 13.47 -34.14 15.28
N ASN A 442 12.75 -35.14 14.79
CA ASN A 442 11.87 -35.05 13.64
C ASN A 442 10.48 -35.56 13.99
N PHE A 443 9.44 -34.87 13.53
CA PHE A 443 8.06 -35.31 13.57
C PHE A 443 7.54 -35.47 12.14
N ILE A 444 7.18 -36.67 11.72
CA ILE A 444 6.71 -37.00 10.35
C ILE A 444 7.68 -36.49 9.27
N GLY A 445 9.02 -36.61 9.53
CA GLY A 445 10.04 -36.17 8.57
C GLY A 445 10.37 -34.67 8.58
N ILE A 446 9.71 -33.86 9.42
CA ILE A 446 9.96 -32.43 9.57
C ILE A 446 10.67 -32.19 10.91
N SER A 447 11.77 -31.42 10.89
CA SER A 447 12.52 -31.07 12.10
C SER A 447 11.67 -30.24 13.06
N TYR A 448 11.77 -30.51 14.37
CA TYR A 448 11.12 -29.69 15.41
C TYR A 448 11.48 -28.20 15.30
N LYS A 449 12.72 -27.87 14.90
CA LYS A 449 13.17 -26.49 14.67
C LYS A 449 12.37 -25.81 13.56
N ALA A 450 12.08 -26.54 12.47
CA ALA A 450 11.27 -26.01 11.36
C ALA A 450 9.79 -25.82 11.76
N ILE A 451 9.23 -26.75 12.57
CA ILE A 451 7.87 -26.63 13.09
C ILE A 451 7.73 -25.40 13.99
N ALA A 452 8.71 -25.17 14.87
CA ALA A 452 8.72 -24.00 15.74
C ALA A 452 8.77 -22.68 14.95
N LEU A 453 9.62 -22.63 13.92
CA LEU A 453 9.69 -21.47 13.04
C LEU A 453 8.37 -21.22 12.31
N LEU A 454 7.76 -22.26 11.76
CA LEU A 454 6.45 -22.16 11.11
C LEU A 454 5.37 -21.68 12.07
N ALA A 455 5.38 -22.18 13.32
CA ALA A 455 4.45 -21.72 14.36
C ALA A 455 4.60 -20.22 14.67
N MET A 456 5.82 -19.69 14.66
CA MET A 456 6.06 -18.24 14.86
C MET A 456 5.53 -17.38 13.71
N TYR A 457 5.63 -17.86 12.46
CA TYR A 457 5.02 -17.18 11.32
C TYR A 457 3.49 -17.19 11.41
N PHE A 458 2.91 -18.36 11.74
CA PHE A 458 1.47 -18.48 11.93
C PHE A 458 0.96 -17.60 13.07
N LEU A 459 1.70 -17.54 14.18
CA LEU A 459 1.38 -16.69 15.33
C LEU A 459 1.33 -15.21 14.94
N GLY A 460 2.31 -14.73 14.16
CA GLY A 460 2.34 -13.36 13.64
C GLY A 460 1.13 -13.04 12.77
N PHE A 461 0.79 -13.92 11.83
CA PHE A 461 -0.37 -13.77 10.95
C PHE A 461 -1.69 -13.78 11.74
N ALA A 462 -1.87 -14.75 12.63
CA ALA A 462 -3.07 -14.84 13.47
C ALA A 462 -3.26 -13.60 14.34
N THR A 463 -2.17 -13.08 14.93
CA THR A 463 -2.20 -11.87 15.74
C THR A 463 -2.53 -10.63 14.91
N ALA A 464 -2.03 -10.52 13.68
CA ALA A 464 -2.40 -9.44 12.77
C ALA A 464 -3.91 -9.43 12.48
N LEU A 465 -4.50 -10.61 12.19
CA LEU A 465 -5.94 -10.73 11.97
C LEU A 465 -6.76 -10.44 13.24
N PHE A 466 -6.32 -10.95 14.39
CA PHE A 466 -7.02 -10.71 15.66
C PHE A 466 -6.98 -9.22 16.05
N SER A 467 -5.81 -8.59 15.93
CA SER A 467 -5.66 -7.14 16.18
C SER A 467 -6.52 -6.31 15.22
N SER A 468 -6.66 -6.76 13.97
CA SER A 468 -7.54 -6.12 12.99
C SER A 468 -9.02 -6.18 13.42
N LEU A 469 -9.50 -7.31 13.96
CA LEU A 469 -10.85 -7.43 14.53
C LEU A 469 -11.10 -6.44 15.67
N ILE A 470 -10.11 -6.27 16.55
CA ILE A 470 -10.19 -5.31 17.65
C ILE A 470 -10.26 -3.88 17.10
N LEU A 471 -9.34 -3.50 16.24
CA LEU A 471 -9.27 -2.16 15.65
C LEU A 471 -10.53 -1.82 14.83
N LYS A 472 -11.13 -2.80 14.15
CA LYS A 472 -12.40 -2.64 13.42
C LYS A 472 -13.53 -2.10 14.32
N LYS A 473 -13.57 -2.51 15.61
CA LYS A 473 -14.58 -2.05 16.59
C LYS A 473 -14.32 -0.62 17.06
N PHE A 474 -13.05 -0.26 17.25
CA PHE A 474 -12.69 1.06 17.79
C PHE A 474 -12.71 2.16 16.72
N ILE A 475 -12.29 1.86 15.50
CA ILE A 475 -12.27 2.84 14.41
C ILE A 475 -13.64 2.84 13.75
N LYS A 476 -14.50 3.80 14.12
CA LYS A 476 -15.83 3.98 13.51
C LYS A 476 -15.71 4.62 12.14
N ASN A 477 -16.39 4.08 11.14
CA ASN A 477 -16.61 4.74 9.85
C ASN A 477 -18.05 4.50 9.38
N LYS A 478 -18.64 5.49 8.75
CA LYS A 478 -20.06 5.46 8.34
C LYS A 478 -20.31 4.77 6.99
N GLY A 479 -19.27 4.29 6.27
CA GLY A 479 -19.39 3.73 4.93
C GLY A 479 -19.11 2.20 4.88
N LYS A 480 -19.98 1.42 4.23
CA LYS A 480 -19.65 0.07 3.76
C LYS A 480 -18.97 0.22 2.40
N THR A 481 -17.73 -0.24 2.29
CA THR A 481 -16.99 -0.23 1.02
C THR A 481 -17.30 -1.53 0.28
N PHE A 482 -17.71 -1.42 -0.97
CA PHE A 482 -17.77 -2.56 -1.88
C PHE A 482 -16.49 -2.52 -2.72
N LEU A 483 -15.73 -3.62 -2.70
CA LEU A 483 -14.60 -3.76 -3.62
C LEU A 483 -15.19 -4.04 -5.01
N VAL A 484 -15.23 -3.01 -5.85
CA VAL A 484 -15.50 -3.17 -7.27
C VAL A 484 -14.14 -3.23 -7.95
N MET A 485 -13.78 -4.41 -8.44
CA MET A 485 -12.46 -4.65 -9.00
C MET A 485 -12.57 -5.15 -10.43
N ASP A 486 -11.90 -4.45 -11.33
CA ASP A 486 -11.66 -4.96 -12.68
C ASP A 486 -10.54 -5.99 -12.64
N MET A 487 -10.75 -7.13 -13.29
CA MET A 487 -9.69 -8.10 -13.53
C MET A 487 -9.05 -7.78 -14.88
N PRO A 488 -7.91 -7.08 -14.90
CA PRO A 488 -7.22 -6.77 -16.16
C PRO A 488 -6.80 -8.07 -16.85
N ALA A 489 -6.71 -8.06 -18.18
CA ALA A 489 -6.13 -9.18 -18.91
C ALA A 489 -4.66 -9.39 -18.49
N TYR A 490 -4.19 -10.64 -18.52
CA TYR A 490 -2.76 -10.90 -18.27
C TYR A 490 -1.90 -10.21 -19.32
N LYS A 491 -0.84 -9.58 -18.87
CA LYS A 491 0.13 -8.86 -19.70
C LYS A 491 1.54 -9.39 -19.42
N MET A 492 2.40 -9.31 -20.41
CA MET A 492 3.83 -9.53 -20.17
C MET A 492 4.39 -8.34 -19.39
N PRO A 493 5.11 -8.59 -18.27
CA PRO A 493 5.73 -7.53 -17.49
C PRO A 493 6.73 -6.70 -18.30
N LEU A 494 6.85 -5.42 -17.94
CA LEU A 494 7.82 -4.49 -18.54
C LEU A 494 9.12 -4.51 -17.75
N PHE A 495 9.88 -5.58 -17.83
CA PHE A 495 11.06 -5.87 -16.99
C PHE A 495 12.02 -4.68 -16.78
N GLY A 496 12.29 -3.88 -17.83
CA GLY A 496 13.17 -2.72 -17.72
C GLY A 496 12.58 -1.54 -16.92
N TYR A 497 11.27 -1.32 -17.04
CA TYR A 497 10.57 -0.29 -16.28
C TYR A 497 10.46 -0.68 -14.81
N ASP A 498 10.10 -1.92 -14.53
CA ASP A 498 9.98 -2.46 -13.18
C ASP A 498 11.32 -2.42 -12.44
N PHE A 499 12.43 -2.71 -13.15
CA PHE A 499 13.78 -2.62 -12.61
C PHE A 499 14.15 -1.17 -12.22
N LYS A 500 13.82 -0.19 -13.06
CA LYS A 500 14.06 1.23 -12.75
C LYS A 500 13.25 1.66 -11.54
N LEU A 501 11.97 1.28 -11.48
CA LEU A 501 11.09 1.60 -10.36
C LEU A 501 11.59 0.98 -9.05
N MET A 502 12.12 -0.25 -9.11
CA MET A 502 12.78 -0.91 -7.98
C MET A 502 13.97 -0.08 -7.47
N LEU A 503 14.88 0.34 -8.36
CA LEU A 503 16.05 1.13 -7.98
C LEU A 503 15.67 2.46 -7.30
N ASP A 504 14.66 3.17 -7.83
CA ASP A 504 14.15 4.40 -7.23
C ASP A 504 13.61 4.18 -5.80
N LYS A 505 12.96 3.05 -5.55
CA LYS A 505 12.44 2.70 -4.21
C LYS A 505 13.55 2.29 -3.24
N VAL A 506 14.53 1.53 -3.72
CA VAL A 506 15.72 1.14 -2.92
C VAL A 506 16.53 2.39 -2.54
N TRP A 507 16.74 3.31 -3.48
CA TRP A 507 17.38 4.59 -3.19
C TRP A 507 16.60 5.42 -2.18
N GLY A 508 15.28 5.47 -2.32
CA GLY A 508 14.38 6.11 -1.34
C GLY A 508 14.44 5.47 0.06
N PHE A 509 14.68 4.16 0.15
CA PHE A 509 14.93 3.47 1.43
C PHE A 509 16.27 3.91 2.05
N ILE A 510 17.36 3.84 1.31
CA ILE A 510 18.70 4.21 1.79
C ILE A 510 18.73 5.68 2.27
N THR A 511 18.17 6.59 1.49
CA THR A 511 18.18 8.03 1.81
C THR A 511 17.16 8.42 2.88
N GLY A 512 16.10 7.67 3.05
CA GLY A 512 15.04 7.92 4.03
C GLY A 512 15.29 7.22 5.36
N ALA A 513 15.08 5.89 5.38
CA ALA A 513 15.22 5.08 6.59
C ALA A 513 16.70 4.94 7.01
N GLY A 514 17.62 4.87 6.05
CA GLY A 514 19.05 4.72 6.32
C GLY A 514 19.63 5.84 7.18
N LYS A 515 19.22 7.10 6.97
CA LYS A 515 19.68 8.22 7.81
C LYS A 515 19.35 8.01 9.29
N ILE A 516 18.15 7.50 9.58
CA ILE A 516 17.71 7.25 10.97
C ILE A 516 18.52 6.12 11.60
N ILE A 517 18.71 5.02 10.85
CA ILE A 517 19.50 3.87 11.31
C ILE A 517 20.94 4.30 11.57
N PHE A 518 21.53 5.10 10.70
CA PHE A 518 22.89 5.62 10.84
C PHE A 518 23.07 6.43 12.14
N VAL A 519 22.17 7.38 12.40
CA VAL A 519 22.22 8.18 13.65
C VAL A 519 22.11 7.30 14.89
N VAL A 520 21.18 6.32 14.85
CA VAL A 520 20.99 5.41 16.00
C VAL A 520 22.21 4.49 16.17
N SER A 521 22.84 4.04 15.10
CA SER A 521 24.08 3.25 15.15
C SER A 521 25.21 4.00 15.85
N ILE A 522 25.39 5.28 15.53
CA ILE A 522 26.38 6.12 16.20
C ILE A 522 26.06 6.30 17.71
N ILE A 523 24.78 6.49 18.06
CA ILE A 523 24.37 6.60 19.46
C ILE A 523 24.67 5.29 20.22
N ILE A 524 24.34 4.14 19.65
CA ILE A 524 24.60 2.82 20.24
C ILE A 524 26.10 2.61 20.40
N TRP A 525 26.89 2.92 19.36
CA TRP A 525 28.35 2.86 19.45
C TRP A 525 28.87 3.73 20.62
N THR A 526 28.41 4.98 20.72
CA THR A 526 28.81 5.89 21.80
C THR A 526 28.49 5.31 23.18
N LEU A 527 27.30 4.76 23.37
CA LEU A 527 26.88 4.15 24.63
C LEU A 527 27.63 2.86 24.97
N SER A 528 28.10 2.12 23.97
CA SER A 528 28.90 0.87 24.16
C SER A 528 30.37 1.15 24.35
N TYR A 529 30.93 2.19 23.71
CA TYR A 529 32.34 2.54 23.78
C TYR A 529 32.72 3.28 25.09
N PHE A 530 31.84 4.16 25.56
CA PHE A 530 32.08 4.92 26.78
C PHE A 530 31.41 4.27 28.02
N GLY A 531 32.07 4.38 29.16
CA GLY A 531 31.55 3.92 30.43
C GLY A 531 31.86 4.90 31.58
N PRO A 532 31.27 4.70 32.76
CA PRO A 532 31.61 5.50 33.94
C PRO A 532 33.05 5.27 34.37
N SER A 533 33.82 6.32 34.56
CA SER A 533 35.20 6.26 35.04
C SER A 533 35.26 6.06 36.55
N ASN A 534 36.10 5.15 37.01
CA ASN A 534 36.43 5.01 38.46
C ASN A 534 37.52 5.99 38.89
N GLU A 535 38.11 6.77 37.98
CA GLU A 535 39.12 7.76 38.26
C GLU A 535 38.47 9.12 38.58
N PRO A 536 38.83 9.76 39.72
CA PRO A 536 38.17 11.00 40.20
C PRO A 536 38.38 12.22 39.30
N LYS A 537 39.27 12.15 38.28
CA LYS A 537 39.57 13.23 37.34
C LYS A 537 39.07 13.00 35.91
N LYS A 538 38.53 11.85 35.58
CA LYS A 538 38.02 11.53 34.27
C LYS A 538 36.53 11.26 34.33
N ILE A 539 35.74 11.98 33.55
CA ILE A 539 34.28 11.83 33.49
C ILE A 539 33.90 10.56 32.74
N PHE A 540 34.75 10.12 31.79
CA PHE A 540 34.54 8.96 30.94
C PHE A 540 35.75 8.06 30.92
N ALA A 541 35.56 6.74 31.01
CA ALA A 541 36.52 5.73 30.62
C ALA A 541 36.29 5.42 29.12
N THR A 542 37.40 5.34 28.38
CA THR A 542 37.39 4.98 26.95
C THR A 542 37.80 3.51 26.79
N ASP A 543 37.27 2.84 25.81
CA ASP A 543 37.54 1.41 25.52
C ASP A 543 37.22 0.50 26.69
N VAL A 544 36.06 0.69 27.27
CA VAL A 544 35.58 -0.05 28.43
C VAL A 544 35.01 -1.38 27.98
N HIS A 545 35.36 -2.46 28.69
CA HIS A 545 34.68 -3.74 28.49
C HIS A 545 33.16 -3.55 28.56
N LEU A 546 32.39 -4.16 27.63
CA LEU A 546 30.97 -3.89 27.42
C LEU A 546 30.12 -3.96 28.72
N ASP A 547 30.52 -4.82 29.67
CA ASP A 547 29.87 -4.99 30.98
C ASP A 547 29.90 -3.73 31.89
N HIS A 548 30.83 -2.81 31.64
CA HIS A 548 31.00 -1.55 32.37
C HIS A 548 30.60 -0.32 31.54
N SER A 549 30.11 -0.52 30.34
CA SER A 549 29.65 0.54 29.44
C SER A 549 28.36 1.21 29.94
N TYR A 550 28.04 2.41 29.43
CA TYR A 550 26.75 3.06 29.67
C TYR A 550 25.61 2.20 29.17
N LEU A 551 25.79 1.46 28.06
CA LEU A 551 24.78 0.56 27.53
C LEU A 551 24.47 -0.58 28.52
N ALA A 552 25.48 -1.20 29.14
CA ALA A 552 25.28 -2.21 30.17
C ALA A 552 24.58 -1.64 31.41
N LYS A 553 24.94 -0.41 31.82
CA LYS A 553 24.27 0.27 32.93
C LYS A 553 22.79 0.51 32.67
N MET A 554 22.43 0.88 31.42
CA MET A 554 21.04 0.99 31.00
C MET A 554 20.34 -0.38 31.05
N GLY A 555 21.00 -1.46 30.57
CA GLY A 555 20.47 -2.82 30.67
C GLY A 555 20.17 -3.25 32.10
N LYS A 556 21.12 -3.03 33.02
CA LYS A 556 20.95 -3.30 34.48
C LYS A 556 19.84 -2.47 35.10
N SER A 557 19.62 -1.22 34.63
CA SER A 557 18.53 -0.36 35.13
C SER A 557 17.15 -0.85 34.67
N ILE A 558 17.06 -1.51 33.52
CA ILE A 558 15.81 -2.04 32.97
C ILE A 558 15.53 -3.47 33.46
N GLU A 559 16.55 -4.18 33.95
CA GLU A 559 16.45 -5.56 34.45
C GLU A 559 15.26 -5.81 35.38
N PRO A 560 14.96 -4.97 36.39
CA PRO A 560 13.79 -5.18 37.26
C PRO A 560 12.46 -5.21 36.48
N ALA A 561 12.36 -4.45 35.39
CA ALA A 561 11.15 -4.40 34.56
C ALA A 561 11.00 -5.62 33.65
N ILE A 562 12.12 -6.24 33.23
CA ILE A 562 12.12 -7.40 32.33
C ILE A 562 12.32 -8.74 33.03
N ALA A 563 12.70 -8.72 34.31
CA ALA A 563 12.82 -9.92 35.14
C ALA A 563 11.54 -10.78 35.21
N PRO A 564 10.30 -10.22 35.23
CA PRO A 564 9.06 -11.01 35.17
C PRO A 564 8.89 -11.82 33.88
N LEU A 565 9.61 -11.48 32.79
CA LEU A 565 9.65 -12.21 31.53
C LEU A 565 10.71 -13.32 31.51
N GLY A 566 11.54 -13.40 32.59
CA GLY A 566 12.65 -14.33 32.69
C GLY A 566 13.98 -13.77 32.16
N TYR A 567 14.04 -12.49 31.77
CA TYR A 567 15.20 -11.87 31.11
C TYR A 567 16.20 -11.32 32.14
N ASP A 568 17.47 -11.37 31.80
CA ASP A 568 18.56 -10.74 32.49
C ASP A 568 18.95 -9.40 31.84
N TRP A 569 19.91 -8.69 32.42
CA TRP A 569 20.38 -7.42 31.89
C TRP A 569 21.05 -7.55 30.53
N LYS A 570 21.68 -8.71 30.17
CA LYS A 570 22.28 -8.97 28.84
C LYS A 570 21.20 -9.01 27.77
N MET A 571 20.10 -9.72 28.02
CA MET A 571 18.92 -9.69 27.16
C MET A 571 18.31 -8.30 27.07
N GLY A 572 18.30 -7.55 28.18
CA GLY A 572 17.86 -6.16 28.22
C GLY A 572 18.66 -5.27 27.26
N VAL A 573 20.00 -5.41 27.26
CA VAL A 573 20.88 -4.73 26.30
C VAL A 573 20.56 -5.14 24.87
N GLY A 574 20.40 -6.44 24.60
CA GLY A 574 20.04 -6.95 23.28
C GLY A 574 18.69 -6.39 22.78
N ILE A 575 17.70 -6.27 23.65
CA ILE A 575 16.40 -5.66 23.31
C ILE A 575 16.55 -4.18 22.99
N LEU A 576 17.35 -3.43 23.78
CA LEU A 576 17.60 -2.02 23.52
C LEU A 576 18.29 -1.78 22.18
N THR A 577 19.33 -2.55 21.89
CA THR A 577 20.06 -2.43 20.62
C THR A 577 19.20 -2.82 19.41
N SER A 578 18.29 -3.79 19.59
CA SER A 578 17.34 -4.19 18.54
C SER A 578 16.36 -3.10 18.09
N PHE A 579 16.22 -2.00 18.86
CA PHE A 579 15.41 -0.86 18.41
C PHE A 579 15.99 -0.19 17.16
N ALA A 580 17.29 -0.22 16.95
CA ALA A 580 17.89 0.26 15.71
C ALA A 580 17.53 -0.65 14.54
N ALA A 581 17.88 -1.92 14.66
CA ALA A 581 17.57 -2.97 13.73
C ALA A 581 17.54 -4.31 14.49
N ARG A 582 16.56 -5.17 14.19
CA ARG A 582 16.27 -6.38 14.98
C ARG A 582 17.42 -7.39 15.00
N GLU A 583 18.13 -7.52 13.90
CA GLU A 583 19.29 -8.38 13.74
C GLU A 583 20.47 -7.98 14.62
N VAL A 584 20.55 -6.73 15.06
CA VAL A 584 21.58 -6.25 15.99
C VAL A 584 21.56 -7.01 17.32
N PHE A 585 20.42 -7.61 17.68
CA PHE A 585 20.33 -8.50 18.83
C PHE A 585 21.38 -9.61 18.78
N VAL A 586 21.52 -10.27 17.63
CA VAL A 586 22.45 -11.38 17.42
C VAL A 586 23.90 -10.91 17.60
N GLY A 587 24.26 -9.81 16.95
CA GLY A 587 25.59 -9.21 17.09
C GLY A 587 25.89 -8.77 18.54
N THR A 588 24.90 -8.18 19.21
CA THR A 588 25.03 -7.79 20.63
C THR A 588 25.23 -9.00 21.52
N MET A 589 24.47 -10.09 21.32
CA MET A 589 24.66 -11.34 22.09
C MET A 589 26.02 -11.95 21.81
N SER A 590 26.45 -12.02 20.56
CA SER A 590 27.79 -12.49 20.21
C SER A 590 28.89 -11.69 20.91
N THR A 591 28.76 -10.36 20.97
CA THR A 591 29.73 -9.49 21.66
C THR A 591 29.69 -9.66 23.20
N LEU A 592 28.50 -9.80 23.79
CA LEU A 592 28.36 -9.99 25.27
C LEU A 592 28.85 -11.34 25.73
N TYR A 593 28.78 -12.38 24.89
CA TYR A 593 29.25 -13.72 25.19
C TYR A 593 30.63 -14.01 24.63
N ARG A 594 31.44 -12.99 24.30
CA ARG A 594 32.72 -13.09 23.59
C ARG A 594 33.51 -14.35 23.86
N LEU A 595 33.81 -15.01 22.78
CA LEU A 595 35.02 -15.73 22.43
C LEU A 595 35.67 -14.86 21.35
N ASP A 596 37.00 -14.96 21.14
CA ASP A 596 37.77 -14.20 20.16
C ASP A 596 36.98 -13.85 18.87
N ASP A 597 37.29 -12.72 18.27
CA ASP A 597 36.52 -12.09 17.19
C ASP A 597 36.12 -12.99 15.99
N ASP A 598 36.74 -14.20 15.86
CA ASP A 598 36.53 -15.20 14.80
C ASP A 598 35.77 -16.46 15.24
N ALA A 599 35.09 -16.47 16.37
CA ALA A 599 34.43 -17.68 16.85
C ALA A 599 33.14 -17.99 16.06
N PRO A 600 32.96 -19.20 15.49
CA PRO A 600 31.75 -19.58 14.76
C PRO A 600 30.50 -19.53 15.68
N GLU A 601 29.33 -19.23 15.10
CA GLU A 601 28.05 -19.11 15.82
C GLU A 601 27.74 -20.28 16.74
N GLU A 602 28.15 -21.50 16.39
CA GLU A 602 27.97 -22.70 17.23
C GLU A 602 28.60 -22.55 18.61
N LYS A 603 29.78 -21.93 18.71
CA LYS A 603 30.47 -21.71 19.99
C LYS A 603 29.77 -20.65 20.86
N VAL A 604 29.16 -19.65 20.24
CA VAL A 604 28.35 -18.64 20.94
C VAL A 604 27.11 -19.29 21.53
N ILE A 605 26.41 -20.11 20.76
CA ILE A 605 25.22 -20.87 21.19
C ILE A 605 25.55 -21.78 22.37
N ASP A 606 26.71 -22.50 22.34
CA ASP A 606 27.12 -23.38 23.43
C ASP A 606 27.42 -22.60 24.72
N LYS A 607 28.05 -21.44 24.61
CA LYS A 607 28.32 -20.58 25.77
C LYS A 607 27.04 -20.00 26.37
N MET A 608 26.11 -19.53 25.54
CA MET A 608 24.78 -19.10 25.97
C MET A 608 23.99 -20.23 26.66
N ARG A 609 24.11 -21.47 26.17
CA ARG A 609 23.44 -22.65 26.74
C ARG A 609 23.95 -22.98 28.15
N ARG A 610 25.22 -22.68 28.46
CA ARG A 610 25.87 -22.94 29.74
C ARG A 610 25.74 -21.78 30.78
N ASP A 611 25.25 -20.62 30.33
CA ASP A 611 25.12 -19.46 31.22
C ASP A 611 24.05 -19.67 32.28
N VAL A 612 24.40 -19.40 33.51
CA VAL A 612 23.54 -19.60 34.70
C VAL A 612 23.40 -18.32 35.48
N LYS A 613 22.22 -18.07 36.00
CA LYS A 613 21.94 -16.96 36.92
C LYS A 613 22.62 -17.17 38.26
N PRO A 614 22.78 -16.12 39.09
CA PRO A 614 23.33 -16.24 40.44
C PRO A 614 22.59 -17.25 41.34
N ASN A 615 21.32 -17.54 41.04
CA ASN A 615 20.50 -18.54 41.72
C ASN A 615 20.67 -19.97 41.20
N GLY A 616 21.62 -20.23 40.26
CA GLY A 616 21.88 -21.54 39.65
C GLY A 616 20.93 -21.97 38.51
N GLU A 617 19.91 -21.18 38.19
CA GLU A 617 19.03 -21.45 37.08
C GLU A 617 19.68 -21.06 35.72
N LYS A 618 19.39 -21.82 34.65
CA LYS A 618 19.87 -21.44 33.32
C LYS A 618 19.26 -20.13 32.87
N VAL A 619 20.10 -19.22 32.34
CA VAL A 619 19.63 -17.94 31.76
C VAL A 619 18.69 -18.22 30.59
N PHE A 620 19.08 -19.12 29.66
CA PHE A 620 18.28 -19.55 28.54
C PHE A 620 17.55 -20.88 28.84
N SER A 621 16.56 -20.85 29.73
CA SER A 621 15.63 -21.96 29.92
C SER A 621 14.65 -22.06 28.74
N PHE A 622 13.96 -23.19 28.61
CA PHE A 622 12.87 -23.35 27.59
C PHE A 622 11.83 -22.23 27.73
N ALA A 623 11.41 -21.95 28.96
CA ALA A 623 10.46 -20.87 29.27
C ALA A 623 10.96 -19.48 28.82
N THR A 624 12.25 -19.17 29.15
CA THR A 624 12.87 -17.90 28.76
C THR A 624 12.98 -17.76 27.26
N GLY A 625 13.45 -18.81 26.57
CA GLY A 625 13.59 -18.78 25.11
C GLY A 625 12.25 -18.63 24.38
N LEU A 626 11.21 -19.34 24.83
CA LEU A 626 9.88 -19.20 24.27
C LEU A 626 9.30 -17.80 24.51
N SER A 627 9.54 -17.24 25.72
CA SER A 627 9.17 -15.86 26.06
C SER A 627 9.83 -14.83 25.13
N VAL A 628 11.16 -14.98 24.87
CA VAL A 628 11.90 -14.10 23.93
C VAL A 628 11.33 -14.19 22.52
N MET A 629 11.06 -15.40 22.03
CA MET A 629 10.44 -15.56 20.69
C MET A 629 9.11 -14.85 20.58
N VAL A 630 8.22 -14.98 21.58
CA VAL A 630 6.92 -14.32 21.62
C VAL A 630 7.08 -12.79 21.74
N PHE A 631 8.04 -12.32 22.54
CA PHE A 631 8.34 -10.90 22.63
C PHE A 631 8.73 -10.32 21.27
N TYR A 632 9.67 -10.97 20.57
CA TYR A 632 10.11 -10.55 19.24
C TYR A 632 9.01 -10.70 18.18
N ALA A 633 8.04 -11.61 18.36
CA ALA A 633 6.89 -11.75 17.48
C ALA A 633 5.97 -10.51 17.53
N PHE A 634 5.80 -9.90 18.69
CA PHE A 634 4.80 -8.84 18.87
C PHE A 634 5.39 -7.45 19.04
N ALA A 635 6.59 -7.32 19.59
CA ALA A 635 7.19 -6.03 19.90
C ALA A 635 7.47 -5.19 18.64
N MET A 636 7.27 -3.87 18.78
CA MET A 636 7.60 -2.89 17.76
C MET A 636 9.08 -2.47 17.88
N GLN A 637 9.95 -3.30 17.35
CA GLN A 637 11.42 -3.12 17.49
C GLN A 637 12.07 -2.74 16.15
N CYS A 638 11.62 -1.65 15.53
CA CYS A 638 12.25 -1.13 14.31
C CYS A 638 11.91 0.34 14.16
N ILE A 639 12.90 1.20 14.44
CA ILE A 639 12.70 2.65 14.40
C ILE A 639 12.32 3.15 13.01
N SER A 640 12.84 2.51 11.96
CA SER A 640 12.49 2.83 10.57
C SER A 640 11.02 2.54 10.26
N THR A 641 10.46 1.46 10.81
CA THR A 641 9.03 1.15 10.69
C THR A 641 8.18 2.23 11.39
N ILE A 642 8.59 2.67 12.58
CA ILE A 642 7.92 3.76 13.32
C ILE A 642 7.88 5.03 12.48
N ALA A 643 9.01 5.41 11.89
CA ALA A 643 9.11 6.60 11.04
C ALA A 643 8.20 6.53 9.81
N VAL A 644 8.10 5.35 9.18
CA VAL A 644 7.22 5.15 8.02
C VAL A 644 5.75 5.17 8.43
N VAL A 645 5.38 4.54 9.55
CA VAL A 645 4.01 4.61 10.09
C VAL A 645 3.60 6.05 10.36
N MET A 646 4.46 6.85 10.99
CA MET A 646 4.20 8.26 11.25
C MET A 646 3.98 9.05 9.96
N ARG A 647 4.79 8.78 8.94
CA ARG A 647 4.68 9.44 7.63
C ARG A 647 3.39 9.06 6.89
N GLU A 648 3.01 7.77 6.91
CA GLU A 648 1.84 7.28 6.17
C GLU A 648 0.51 7.57 6.90
N THR A 649 0.50 7.59 8.23
CA THR A 649 -0.69 7.96 9.01
C THR A 649 -0.85 9.47 9.18
N LYS A 650 0.22 10.26 8.96
CA LYS A 650 0.29 11.70 9.23
C LYS A 650 -0.20 12.05 10.65
N SER A 651 -0.09 11.12 11.60
CA SER A 651 -0.65 11.25 12.95
C SER A 651 0.27 10.64 14.00
N TRP A 652 0.79 11.47 14.90
CA TRP A 652 1.57 11.03 16.05
C TRP A 652 0.77 10.12 17.00
N LYS A 653 -0.54 10.39 17.14
CA LYS A 653 -1.42 9.62 18.04
C LYS A 653 -1.50 8.13 17.65
N TRP A 654 -1.69 7.83 16.38
CA TRP A 654 -1.75 6.44 15.89
C TRP A 654 -0.41 5.73 16.00
N THR A 655 0.69 6.43 15.77
CA THR A 655 2.04 5.88 15.88
C THR A 655 2.36 5.52 17.35
N VAL A 656 2.08 6.42 18.30
CA VAL A 656 2.27 6.16 19.72
C VAL A 656 1.37 5.03 20.23
N LEU A 657 0.09 5.03 19.82
CA LEU A 657 -0.84 3.95 20.15
C LEU A 657 -0.33 2.58 19.65
N GLN A 658 0.25 2.55 18.47
CA GLN A 658 0.82 1.31 17.93
C GLN A 658 2.04 0.85 18.71
N ILE A 659 2.98 1.74 19.03
CA ILE A 659 4.17 1.42 19.82
C ILE A 659 3.75 0.86 21.18
N ILE A 660 2.90 1.57 21.91
CA ILE A 660 2.43 1.15 23.24
C ILE A 660 1.63 -0.15 23.14
N GLY A 661 0.72 -0.25 22.18
CA GLY A 661 -0.12 -1.44 22.01
C GLY A 661 0.68 -2.69 21.66
N MET A 662 1.62 -2.60 20.71
CA MET A 662 2.44 -3.73 20.29
C MET A 662 3.44 -4.14 21.38
N THR A 663 4.14 -3.17 21.99
CA THR A 663 5.11 -3.44 23.07
C THR A 663 4.40 -3.95 24.32
N GLY A 664 3.25 -3.39 24.68
CA GLY A 664 2.43 -3.85 25.80
C GLY A 664 1.91 -5.27 25.59
N LEU A 665 1.41 -5.58 24.38
CA LEU A 665 0.99 -6.94 24.02
C LEU A 665 2.18 -7.92 24.09
N ALA A 666 3.33 -7.53 23.58
CA ALA A 666 4.56 -8.32 23.64
C ALA A 666 4.96 -8.62 25.08
N TYR A 667 4.95 -7.60 25.95
CA TYR A 667 5.30 -7.75 27.36
C TYR A 667 4.34 -8.70 28.08
N ILE A 668 3.02 -8.48 27.94
CA ILE A 668 2.00 -9.30 28.61
C ILE A 668 2.04 -10.75 28.10
N ALA A 669 2.10 -10.95 26.79
CA ALA A 669 2.14 -12.29 26.21
C ALA A 669 3.40 -13.06 26.61
N SER A 670 4.56 -12.41 26.59
CA SER A 670 5.84 -12.99 27.03
C SER A 670 5.84 -13.35 28.51
N MET A 671 5.29 -12.46 29.35
CA MET A 671 5.15 -12.72 30.78
C MET A 671 4.25 -13.95 31.04
N ILE A 672 3.11 -14.03 30.37
CA ILE A 672 2.19 -15.18 30.49
C ILE A 672 2.90 -16.46 30.05
N VAL A 673 3.56 -16.44 28.91
CA VAL A 673 4.29 -17.63 28.40
C VAL A 673 5.39 -18.04 29.37
N TYR A 674 6.18 -17.09 29.88
CA TYR A 674 7.21 -17.40 30.86
C TYR A 674 6.63 -18.04 32.12
N GLN A 675 5.54 -17.49 32.68
CA GLN A 675 4.91 -18.00 33.92
C GLN A 675 4.26 -19.39 33.74
N ILE A 676 3.76 -19.71 32.54
CA ILE A 676 3.15 -21.03 32.24
C ILE A 676 4.23 -22.11 32.13
N PHE A 677 5.38 -21.80 31.55
CA PHE A 677 6.42 -22.79 31.23
C PHE A 677 7.60 -22.77 32.23
N LYS A 678 7.61 -21.88 33.21
CA LYS A 678 8.55 -21.86 34.31
C LYS A 678 8.26 -23.03 35.25
#